data_18992802c59ed424d5362b34ec51797e
#
_entry.id   18992802c59ed424d5362b34ec51797e
#
_cell.length_a   1.000
_cell.length_b   1.000
_cell.length_c   1.000
_cell.angle_alpha   90.00
_cell.angle_beta   90.00
_cell.angle_gamma   90.00
#
_symmetry.space_group_name_H-M   'P 1'
#
loop_
_entity.id
_entity.type
_entity.pdbx_description
1 polymer ?
#
loop_
_entity_poly.entity_id
_entity_poly.type
_entity_poly.pdbx_seq_one_letter_code
_entity_poly.pdbx_strand_id
1 'polypeptide(L)'
;MNDSLLSAIKAHDFTAIRNICLALSEGERQELKSYLARKNFNFIFREVLEKEKRYHFSNKELALISYTIMCVCNTLREVRKIELFQNIEPYVKGNYYYFLSSLEDEILLDFVQSPQGAYMIEGIQLMYKDNPLKMSFRMLWTLYKNNYIEFNELIFLKKMFNMGWAFEETEEDMIEYFLQNPDLATELFPLSSNHIDYVLESFRDWKQIYSILNEKGYFTDRNIIGLYIEALLNPWRKSVLDMCCRLIESLKPTLQELLANQHTLFALLSSDKTSVINFALKFIKQIANEKDFDFQAFADNFTLCFATQKIAKSQLIGLNILENQYKKQAPTHIDYRNQLAVLFTIPDAKLQEKVATLLSTYFNHEGLYEVIAPYQDYLKPSALQLLSAFELSDASDSSESPEPSNSPESPNQSNAHPQKIAYAARPLEPNTYPLTPEKLLFLIGDCIRERSPLVLDLFFEGLNQLQAQLPTDFSQQISPYQKQLGNQPFEFTTYRKCMRWVIDVWEGKASLSDDIFGGKLYNPIPFLREKTKRLLLKLKQGNTLPFVSTPTHRPFYIDPQVYLERIAQYEKAGKTPMWEDVVVGLNRLLPSEITEAQKQLALSLTGEYAPALQYYFEVSNAIAVTDATRVLWGQVLRLKDIDGLFPELEIPQKPNLQGLVGPFYLKYEVKPTKIKGLERNKIILEDNWDKKYSTYSLYNDLGANYYNVSPMSKATDEDIDYQLSLNPRYIDGWLCKYLLTYAQGMEGESLTEATRVMSLLLEHHLPIYHGGWLMVATCLLAERKNLRDLTTEYILLSLQRGETLTYLAEAIGTLLAHKYAPIARFIEFLDLPTRNPKIKAFQKAVVEAYLPLAEKQDKKPTNHKKLVAFSC
;
A
#
# COMPACT_ATOMS: atom_id res chain seq x y z
N MET A 1 -39.08 -27.62 35.29
CA MET A 1 -39.40 -26.59 34.22
C MET A 1 -40.79 -26.91 33.77
N ASN A 2 -41.64 -25.93 33.51
CA ASN A 2 -43.02 -26.15 33.04
C ASN A 2 -42.99 -26.83 31.66
N ASP A 3 -43.79 -27.87 31.47
CA ASP A 3 -43.79 -28.68 30.23
C ASP A 3 -44.14 -27.80 29.00
N SER A 4 -45.00 -26.81 29.19
CA SER A 4 -45.34 -25.84 28.15
C SER A 4 -44.13 -24.98 27.72
N LEU A 5 -43.29 -24.55 28.68
CA LEU A 5 -42.07 -23.78 28.39
C LEU A 5 -41.03 -24.64 27.68
N LEU A 6 -40.89 -25.90 28.15
CA LEU A 6 -39.99 -26.85 27.50
C LEU A 6 -40.43 -27.16 26.07
N SER A 7 -41.73 -27.29 25.81
CA SER A 7 -42.28 -27.48 24.47
C SER A 7 -42.03 -26.27 23.56
N ALA A 8 -42.23 -25.06 24.08
CA ALA A 8 -41.94 -23.82 23.34
C ALA A 8 -40.44 -23.65 22.97
N ILE A 9 -39.54 -24.03 23.90
CA ILE A 9 -38.10 -24.04 23.67
C ILE A 9 -37.74 -25.03 22.54
N LYS A 10 -38.30 -26.26 22.61
CA LYS A 10 -38.07 -27.28 21.55
C LYS A 10 -38.64 -26.88 20.19
N ALA A 11 -39.75 -26.17 20.20
CA ALA A 11 -40.36 -25.64 18.98
C ALA A 11 -39.68 -24.37 18.41
N HIS A 12 -38.67 -23.82 19.13
CA HIS A 12 -38.02 -22.58 18.81
C HIS A 12 -38.99 -21.38 18.73
N ASP A 13 -40.04 -21.39 19.55
CA ASP A 13 -41.07 -20.36 19.57
C ASP A 13 -40.78 -19.27 20.61
N PHE A 14 -40.09 -18.20 20.18
CA PHE A 14 -39.74 -17.06 21.04
C PHE A 14 -40.96 -16.36 21.63
N THR A 15 -42.04 -16.22 20.84
CA THR A 15 -43.29 -15.58 21.26
C THR A 15 -43.99 -16.40 22.35
N ALA A 16 -44.09 -17.70 22.17
CA ALA A 16 -44.66 -18.59 23.20
C ALA A 16 -43.81 -18.58 24.47
N ILE A 17 -42.48 -18.63 24.37
CA ILE A 17 -41.57 -18.54 25.53
C ILE A 17 -41.86 -17.28 26.32
N ARG A 18 -41.93 -16.12 25.64
CA ARG A 18 -42.18 -14.84 26.29
C ARG A 18 -43.54 -14.83 26.98
N ASN A 19 -44.60 -15.22 26.29
CA ASN A 19 -45.94 -15.21 26.83
C ASN A 19 -46.05 -16.11 28.04
N ILE A 20 -45.47 -17.28 28.01
CA ILE A 20 -45.42 -18.20 29.17
C ILE A 20 -44.68 -17.54 30.33
N CYS A 21 -43.49 -16.96 30.10
CA CYS A 21 -42.70 -16.28 31.13
C CYS A 21 -43.40 -15.05 31.72
N LEU A 22 -44.16 -14.30 30.93
CA LEU A 22 -44.94 -13.19 31.39
C LEU A 22 -46.15 -13.61 32.27
N ALA A 23 -46.76 -14.71 31.96
CA ALA A 23 -47.89 -15.27 32.69
C ALA A 23 -47.50 -15.87 34.04
N LEU A 24 -46.22 -16.11 34.34
CA LEU A 24 -45.74 -16.67 35.59
C LEU A 24 -46.03 -15.70 36.77
N SER A 25 -46.56 -16.20 37.84
CA SER A 25 -46.57 -15.50 39.12
C SER A 25 -45.14 -15.27 39.64
N GLU A 26 -44.97 -14.31 40.57
CA GLU A 26 -43.62 -14.03 41.11
C GLU A 26 -43.03 -15.25 41.86
N GLY A 27 -43.90 -16.04 42.50
CA GLY A 27 -43.46 -17.31 43.15
C GLY A 27 -42.93 -18.32 42.12
N GLU A 28 -43.69 -18.57 41.05
CA GLU A 28 -43.28 -19.46 39.96
C GLU A 28 -42.03 -18.97 39.26
N ARG A 29 -41.92 -17.66 39.08
CA ARG A 29 -40.76 -17.02 38.49
C ARG A 29 -39.50 -17.22 39.33
N GLN A 30 -39.59 -17.05 40.68
CA GLN A 30 -38.47 -17.29 41.61
C GLN A 30 -38.09 -18.77 41.67
N GLU A 31 -39.06 -19.66 41.56
CA GLU A 31 -38.84 -21.09 41.50
C GLU A 31 -38.08 -21.47 40.21
N LEU A 32 -38.49 -20.91 39.06
CA LEU A 32 -37.84 -21.12 37.77
C LEU A 32 -36.41 -20.53 37.76
N LYS A 33 -36.21 -19.31 38.30
CA LYS A 33 -34.87 -18.73 38.49
C LYS A 33 -33.98 -19.63 39.32
N SER A 34 -34.49 -20.13 40.44
CA SER A 34 -33.75 -21.02 41.33
C SER A 34 -33.43 -22.36 40.68
N TYR A 35 -34.32 -22.86 39.83
CA TYR A 35 -34.11 -24.05 39.02
C TYR A 35 -33.01 -23.83 37.97
N LEU A 36 -33.07 -22.76 37.20
CA LEU A 36 -32.07 -22.42 36.16
C LEU A 36 -30.71 -22.12 36.78
N ALA A 37 -30.66 -21.49 37.99
CA ALA A 37 -29.41 -21.17 38.68
C ALA A 37 -28.62 -22.40 39.14
N ARG A 38 -29.26 -23.56 39.28
CA ARG A 38 -28.65 -24.82 39.75
C ARG A 38 -28.28 -25.76 38.61
N LYS A 39 -28.53 -25.37 37.35
CA LYS A 39 -28.34 -26.25 36.18
C LYS A 39 -27.08 -25.87 35.39
N ASN A 40 -26.26 -26.89 35.17
CA ASN A 40 -25.06 -26.76 34.40
C ASN A 40 -25.29 -27.04 32.88
N PHE A 41 -24.26 -26.86 32.09
CA PHE A 41 -24.28 -27.06 30.65
C PHE A 41 -24.75 -28.45 30.20
N ASN A 42 -24.42 -29.50 30.95
CA ASN A 42 -24.82 -30.88 30.64
C ASN A 42 -26.34 -31.10 30.74
N PHE A 43 -27.03 -30.33 31.59
CA PHE A 43 -28.49 -30.37 31.67
C PHE A 43 -29.17 -29.87 30.40
N ILE A 44 -28.71 -28.74 29.84
CA ILE A 44 -29.23 -28.19 28.58
C ILE A 44 -29.07 -29.22 27.49
N PHE A 45 -27.95 -29.90 27.47
CA PHE A 45 -27.60 -30.86 26.44
C PHE A 45 -28.52 -32.07 26.44
N ARG A 46 -28.73 -32.68 27.60
CA ARG A 46 -29.43 -33.95 27.73
C ARG A 46 -30.95 -33.80 27.86
N GLU A 47 -31.40 -32.82 28.60
CA GLU A 47 -32.82 -32.71 28.96
C GLU A 47 -33.58 -31.68 28.10
N VAL A 48 -32.90 -30.66 27.58
CA VAL A 48 -33.56 -29.61 26.76
C VAL A 48 -33.40 -29.88 25.27
N LEU A 49 -32.19 -30.22 24.83
CA LEU A 49 -31.88 -30.39 23.40
C LEU A 49 -31.81 -31.85 22.96
N GLU A 50 -31.96 -32.80 23.88
CA GLU A 50 -31.96 -34.28 23.65
C GLU A 50 -30.74 -34.78 22.82
N LYS A 51 -29.58 -34.16 23.00
CA LYS A 51 -28.35 -34.46 22.22
C LYS A 51 -27.38 -35.32 23.03
N GLU A 52 -26.91 -36.43 22.46
CA GLU A 52 -25.99 -37.37 23.12
C GLU A 52 -24.51 -36.89 23.13
N LYS A 53 -24.10 -35.93 22.30
CA LYS A 53 -22.71 -35.50 22.13
C LYS A 53 -22.47 -33.98 22.26
N ARG A 54 -21.41 -33.65 22.99
CA ARG A 54 -20.98 -32.31 23.47
C ARG A 54 -20.53 -31.28 22.39
N TYR A 55 -20.60 -31.56 21.13
CA TYR A 55 -19.90 -30.75 20.15
C TYR A 55 -20.83 -30.17 19.08
N HIS A 56 -21.28 -29.05 19.23
CA HIS A 56 -22.01 -28.13 18.29
C HIS A 56 -23.42 -27.77 18.79
N PHE A 57 -23.47 -26.73 19.60
CA PHE A 57 -24.68 -25.93 19.68
C PHE A 57 -24.78 -25.08 18.42
N SER A 58 -25.94 -25.07 17.79
CA SER A 58 -26.22 -24.00 16.83
C SER A 58 -26.35 -22.67 17.61
N ASN A 59 -25.96 -21.57 16.99
CA ASN A 59 -26.11 -20.25 17.60
C ASN A 59 -27.57 -19.95 17.93
N LYS A 60 -28.50 -20.50 17.19
CA LYS A 60 -29.95 -20.41 17.34
C LYS A 60 -30.43 -21.07 18.65
N GLU A 61 -29.89 -22.23 19.03
CA GLU A 61 -30.19 -22.91 20.27
C GLU A 61 -29.66 -22.15 21.50
N LEU A 62 -28.45 -21.60 21.41
CA LEU A 62 -27.87 -20.74 22.44
C LEU A 62 -28.65 -19.44 22.63
N ALA A 63 -29.10 -18.84 21.54
CA ALA A 63 -29.96 -17.66 21.55
C ALA A 63 -31.27 -17.93 22.28
N LEU A 64 -31.90 -19.06 21.98
CA LEU A 64 -33.16 -19.46 22.56
C LEU A 64 -33.09 -19.63 24.10
N ILE A 65 -32.03 -20.30 24.58
CA ILE A 65 -31.82 -20.53 26.00
C ILE A 65 -31.52 -19.22 26.74
N SER A 66 -30.66 -18.38 26.15
CA SER A 66 -30.34 -17.08 26.68
C SER A 66 -31.57 -16.18 26.75
N TYR A 67 -32.41 -16.19 25.72
CA TYR A 67 -33.69 -15.49 25.70
C TYR A 67 -34.63 -15.96 26.82
N THR A 68 -34.75 -17.26 26.99
CA THR A 68 -35.59 -17.82 28.07
C THR A 68 -35.10 -17.33 29.44
N ILE A 69 -33.79 -17.35 29.71
CA ILE A 69 -33.22 -16.84 30.97
C ILE A 69 -33.57 -15.36 31.15
N MET A 70 -33.49 -14.57 30.09
CA MET A 70 -33.78 -13.15 30.21
C MET A 70 -35.25 -12.84 30.38
N CYS A 71 -36.17 -13.61 29.77
CA CYS A 71 -37.59 -13.46 29.99
C CYS A 71 -38.02 -13.78 31.45
N VAL A 72 -37.24 -14.58 32.13
CA VAL A 72 -37.51 -14.96 33.53
C VAL A 72 -36.93 -13.98 34.57
N CYS A 73 -35.85 -13.26 34.21
CA CYS A 73 -35.18 -12.31 35.10
C CYS A 73 -35.78 -10.91 35.01
N ASN A 74 -35.63 -10.11 36.08
CA ASN A 74 -36.06 -8.71 36.12
C ASN A 74 -34.90 -7.71 36.06
N THR A 75 -33.66 -8.17 36.24
CA THR A 75 -32.47 -7.31 36.17
C THR A 75 -31.30 -8.06 35.53
N LEU A 76 -30.39 -7.29 34.89
CA LEU A 76 -29.15 -7.85 34.37
C LEU A 76 -28.28 -8.52 35.47
N ARG A 77 -28.35 -8.03 36.71
CA ARG A 77 -27.66 -8.59 37.85
C ARG A 77 -28.18 -10.01 38.20
N GLU A 78 -29.46 -10.24 37.99
CA GLU A 78 -30.07 -11.58 38.17
C GLU A 78 -29.63 -12.52 37.06
N VAL A 79 -29.67 -12.08 35.80
CA VAL A 79 -29.19 -12.87 34.65
C VAL A 79 -27.75 -13.34 34.87
N ARG A 80 -26.86 -12.44 35.30
CA ARG A 80 -25.45 -12.77 35.57
C ARG A 80 -25.24 -13.74 36.73
N LYS A 81 -26.16 -13.89 37.60
CA LYS A 81 -26.09 -14.86 38.73
C LYS A 81 -26.50 -16.27 38.32
N ILE A 82 -27.11 -16.45 37.15
CA ILE A 82 -27.53 -17.77 36.69
C ILE A 82 -26.31 -18.51 36.14
N GLU A 83 -25.92 -19.60 36.80
CA GLU A 83 -24.74 -20.41 36.42
C GLU A 83 -24.80 -20.89 34.97
N LEU A 84 -26.01 -21.19 34.49
CA LEU A 84 -26.27 -21.59 33.13
C LEU A 84 -25.87 -20.49 32.13
N PHE A 85 -26.16 -19.23 32.45
CA PHE A 85 -25.78 -18.11 31.59
C PHE A 85 -24.26 -17.87 31.62
N GLN A 86 -23.62 -17.98 32.80
CA GLN A 86 -22.17 -17.86 32.93
C GLN A 86 -21.42 -18.96 32.14
N ASN A 87 -22.00 -20.14 32.05
CA ASN A 87 -21.43 -21.27 31.31
C ASN A 87 -21.63 -21.13 29.78
N ILE A 88 -22.65 -20.42 29.33
CA ILE A 88 -22.90 -20.12 27.91
C ILE A 88 -22.03 -18.95 27.44
N GLU A 89 -21.78 -17.98 28.32
CA GLU A 89 -21.03 -16.73 27.98
C GLU A 89 -19.70 -16.97 27.28
N PRO A 90 -18.80 -17.89 27.67
CA PRO A 90 -17.54 -18.14 26.99
C PRO A 90 -17.70 -18.62 25.54
N TYR A 91 -18.77 -19.37 25.25
CA TYR A 91 -19.06 -19.92 23.92
C TYR A 91 -19.67 -18.86 23.00
N VAL A 92 -20.31 -17.83 23.57
CA VAL A 92 -20.84 -16.65 22.85
C VAL A 92 -19.81 -15.53 22.82
N LYS A 93 -18.53 -15.82 23.11
CA LYS A 93 -17.39 -14.86 23.11
C LYS A 93 -17.63 -13.61 23.98
N GLY A 94 -18.23 -13.79 25.16
CA GLY A 94 -18.50 -12.71 26.12
C GLY A 94 -19.54 -11.71 25.64
N ASN A 95 -20.37 -12.07 24.68
CA ASN A 95 -21.37 -11.18 24.07
C ASN A 95 -22.78 -11.54 24.57
N TYR A 96 -23.20 -10.91 25.64
CA TYR A 96 -24.55 -11.06 26.22
C TYR A 96 -25.68 -10.76 25.23
N TYR A 97 -25.38 -10.03 24.17
CA TYR A 97 -26.36 -9.53 23.21
C TYR A 97 -26.33 -10.28 21.88
N TYR A 98 -25.43 -11.27 21.79
CA TYR A 98 -25.32 -12.06 20.56
C TYR A 98 -26.63 -12.76 20.20
N PHE A 99 -27.37 -13.23 21.18
CA PHE A 99 -28.67 -13.83 20.96
C PHE A 99 -29.72 -12.79 20.52
N LEU A 100 -29.66 -11.54 20.98
CA LEU A 100 -30.57 -10.47 20.54
C LEU A 100 -30.37 -10.18 19.03
N SER A 101 -29.15 -10.34 18.55
CA SER A 101 -28.85 -10.17 17.12
C SER A 101 -29.44 -11.29 16.24
N SER A 102 -29.86 -12.40 16.81
CA SER A 102 -30.50 -13.52 16.10
C SER A 102 -32.02 -13.48 16.16
N LEU A 103 -32.63 -12.52 16.90
CA LEU A 103 -34.06 -12.33 16.95
C LEU A 103 -34.55 -11.63 15.69
N GLU A 104 -35.73 -11.98 15.22
CA GLU A 104 -36.46 -11.19 14.23
C GLU A 104 -36.82 -9.82 14.80
N ASP A 105 -36.91 -8.81 13.94
CA ASP A 105 -37.05 -7.41 14.34
C ASP A 105 -38.28 -7.17 15.23
N GLU A 106 -39.41 -7.79 14.90
CA GLU A 106 -40.65 -7.70 15.68
C GLU A 106 -40.49 -8.32 17.08
N ILE A 107 -39.81 -9.45 17.18
CA ILE A 107 -39.54 -10.13 18.44
C ILE A 107 -38.57 -9.33 19.30
N LEU A 108 -37.54 -8.73 18.68
CA LEU A 108 -36.59 -7.86 19.36
C LEU A 108 -37.29 -6.65 19.96
N LEU A 109 -38.13 -5.95 19.22
CA LEU A 109 -38.85 -4.77 19.65
C LEU A 109 -39.87 -5.09 20.76
N ASP A 110 -40.63 -6.12 20.58
CA ASP A 110 -41.60 -6.59 21.53
C ASP A 110 -40.96 -7.01 22.86
N PHE A 111 -39.77 -7.66 22.79
CA PHE A 111 -38.96 -7.97 23.98
C PHE A 111 -38.46 -6.71 24.69
N VAL A 112 -37.85 -5.78 23.95
CA VAL A 112 -37.29 -4.54 24.53
C VAL A 112 -38.39 -3.67 25.14
N GLN A 113 -39.60 -3.66 24.57
CA GLN A 113 -40.75 -2.92 25.07
C GLN A 113 -41.43 -3.61 26.27
N SER A 114 -41.17 -4.87 26.50
CA SER A 114 -41.75 -5.59 27.61
C SER A 114 -41.15 -5.15 28.98
N PRO A 115 -41.90 -5.30 30.10
CA PRO A 115 -41.35 -4.99 31.43
C PRO A 115 -40.06 -5.76 31.75
N GLN A 116 -39.89 -6.96 31.21
CA GLN A 116 -38.69 -7.79 31.38
C GLN A 116 -37.52 -7.36 30.49
N GLY A 117 -37.83 -6.67 29.38
CA GLY A 117 -36.80 -6.14 28.48
C GLY A 117 -36.35 -4.72 28.87
N ALA A 118 -37.13 -3.99 29.66
CA ALA A 118 -36.85 -2.58 29.98
C ALA A 118 -35.45 -2.38 30.61
N TYR A 119 -34.99 -3.30 31.48
CA TYR A 119 -33.66 -3.21 32.06
C TYR A 119 -32.53 -3.46 31.07
N MET A 120 -32.85 -4.06 29.93
CA MET A 120 -31.86 -4.34 28.88
C MET A 120 -31.52 -3.10 28.06
N ILE A 121 -32.43 -2.10 28.00
CA ILE A 121 -32.19 -0.88 27.23
C ILE A 121 -30.95 -0.18 27.74
N GLU A 122 -30.78 -0.03 29.05
CA GLU A 122 -29.57 0.56 29.63
C GLU A 122 -28.33 -0.24 29.26
N GLY A 123 -28.42 -1.57 29.34
CA GLY A 123 -27.32 -2.46 28.92
C GLY A 123 -27.00 -2.38 27.44
N ILE A 124 -28.02 -2.28 26.58
CA ILE A 124 -27.88 -2.09 25.13
C ILE A 124 -27.20 -0.74 24.83
N GLN A 125 -27.64 0.34 25.46
CA GLN A 125 -27.09 1.68 25.29
C GLN A 125 -25.63 1.74 25.78
N LEU A 126 -25.32 1.11 26.91
CA LEU A 126 -23.97 1.02 27.41
C LEU A 126 -23.06 0.24 26.45
N MET A 127 -23.52 -0.91 25.95
CA MET A 127 -22.78 -1.70 24.98
C MET A 127 -22.60 -0.97 23.65
N TYR A 128 -23.61 -0.26 23.20
CA TYR A 128 -23.52 0.57 22.00
C TYR A 128 -22.43 1.64 22.14
N LYS A 129 -22.32 2.24 23.32
CA LYS A 129 -21.29 3.22 23.66
C LYS A 129 -19.89 2.61 23.76
N ASP A 130 -19.78 1.46 24.41
CA ASP A 130 -18.48 0.86 24.74
C ASP A 130 -17.94 -0.07 23.64
N ASN A 131 -18.81 -0.86 23.02
CA ASN A 131 -18.42 -1.84 22.02
C ASN A 131 -19.54 -2.17 21.00
N PRO A 132 -19.96 -1.19 20.19
CA PRO A 132 -21.08 -1.34 19.25
C PRO A 132 -20.85 -2.41 18.19
N LEU A 133 -19.59 -2.75 17.91
CA LEU A 133 -19.23 -3.77 16.91
C LEU A 133 -19.61 -5.20 17.31
N LYS A 134 -20.08 -5.42 18.52
CA LYS A 134 -20.64 -6.72 18.94
C LYS A 134 -22.12 -6.91 18.56
N MET A 135 -22.81 -5.85 18.15
CA MET A 135 -24.22 -5.90 17.72
C MET A 135 -24.33 -6.24 16.23
N SER A 136 -25.42 -6.89 15.81
CA SER A 136 -25.68 -7.13 14.39
C SER A 136 -26.16 -5.84 13.71
N PHE A 137 -26.06 -5.79 12.36
CA PHE A 137 -26.58 -4.66 11.59
C PHE A 137 -28.10 -4.51 11.76
N ARG A 138 -28.85 -5.59 11.62
CA ARG A 138 -30.32 -5.58 11.77
C ARG A 138 -30.72 -5.06 13.14
N MET A 139 -30.10 -5.58 14.20
CA MET A 139 -30.35 -5.12 15.57
C MET A 139 -30.07 -3.61 15.73
N LEU A 140 -28.94 -3.12 15.21
CA LEU A 140 -28.60 -1.70 15.26
C LEU A 140 -29.64 -0.84 14.50
N TRP A 141 -30.01 -1.27 13.30
CA TRP A 141 -30.96 -0.54 12.48
C TRP A 141 -32.35 -0.46 13.15
N THR A 142 -32.86 -1.60 13.62
CA THR A 142 -34.13 -1.69 14.32
C THR A 142 -34.16 -0.83 15.59
N LEU A 143 -33.10 -0.88 16.41
CA LEU A 143 -32.99 -0.05 17.62
C LEU A 143 -32.90 1.46 17.29
N TYR A 144 -32.17 1.84 16.25
CA TYR A 144 -32.08 3.22 15.79
C TYR A 144 -33.43 3.75 15.30
N LYS A 145 -34.08 3.03 14.40
CA LYS A 145 -35.40 3.45 13.84
C LYS A 145 -36.46 3.58 14.92
N ASN A 146 -36.30 2.92 16.06
CA ASN A 146 -37.19 2.99 17.21
C ASN A 146 -36.67 3.91 18.36
N ASN A 147 -35.63 4.72 18.10
CA ASN A 147 -35.08 5.72 19.03
C ASN A 147 -34.48 5.14 20.33
N TYR A 148 -34.01 3.92 20.32
CA TYR A 148 -33.30 3.31 21.48
C TYR A 148 -31.80 3.63 21.49
N ILE A 149 -31.20 3.91 20.34
CA ILE A 149 -29.80 4.30 20.19
C ILE A 149 -29.67 5.46 19.21
N GLU A 150 -28.59 6.24 19.33
CA GLU A 150 -28.27 7.32 18.42
C GLU A 150 -27.58 6.79 17.15
N PHE A 151 -27.76 7.52 16.02
CA PHE A 151 -27.11 7.17 14.77
C PHE A 151 -25.61 7.44 14.83
N ASN A 152 -24.81 6.45 14.42
CA ASN A 152 -23.39 6.61 14.20
C ASN A 152 -23.02 6.02 12.85
N GLU A 153 -22.78 6.89 11.87
CA GLU A 153 -22.50 6.55 10.47
C GLU A 153 -21.47 5.42 10.35
N LEU A 154 -20.32 5.60 11.01
CA LEU A 154 -19.21 4.67 10.89
C LEU A 154 -19.52 3.26 11.42
N ILE A 155 -20.27 3.17 12.52
CA ILE A 155 -20.68 1.90 13.13
C ILE A 155 -21.66 1.19 12.21
N PHE A 156 -22.68 1.90 11.71
CA PHE A 156 -23.70 1.33 10.84
C PHE A 156 -23.11 0.83 9.52
N LEU A 157 -22.27 1.63 8.86
CA LEU A 157 -21.60 1.25 7.62
C LEU A 157 -20.67 0.05 7.81
N LYS A 158 -19.88 0.04 8.87
CA LYS A 158 -19.03 -1.12 9.19
C LYS A 158 -19.84 -2.39 9.35
N LYS A 159 -20.96 -2.30 10.04
CA LYS A 159 -21.80 -3.46 10.27
C LYS A 159 -22.52 -3.90 9.00
N MET A 160 -22.99 -2.97 8.18
CA MET A 160 -23.66 -3.29 6.92
C MET A 160 -22.71 -3.98 5.95
N PHE A 161 -21.49 -3.47 5.77
CA PHE A 161 -20.59 -3.94 4.72
C PHE A 161 -19.62 -5.04 5.16
N ASN A 162 -19.18 -5.08 6.42
CA ASN A 162 -18.02 -5.92 6.79
C ASN A 162 -18.29 -7.19 7.56
N MET A 163 -19.13 -7.23 8.59
CA MET A 163 -19.17 -8.42 9.45
C MET A 163 -20.38 -8.49 10.37
N GLY A 164 -21.45 -7.88 10.04
CA GLY A 164 -22.37 -7.64 11.11
C GLY A 164 -23.78 -8.12 10.95
N TRP A 165 -24.04 -8.84 9.88
CA TRP A 165 -25.34 -9.48 9.69
C TRP A 165 -25.53 -10.63 10.66
N ALA A 166 -26.75 -10.98 10.95
CA ALA A 166 -27.02 -12.09 11.84
C ALA A 166 -26.41 -13.38 11.30
N PHE A 167 -26.09 -14.30 12.19
CA PHE A 167 -25.47 -15.57 11.82
C PHE A 167 -26.35 -16.37 10.88
N GLU A 168 -25.73 -16.97 9.84
CA GLU A 168 -26.34 -17.84 8.84
C GLU A 168 -27.25 -17.14 7.82
N GLU A 169 -27.32 -15.80 7.75
CA GLU A 169 -28.06 -15.10 6.71
C GLU A 169 -27.36 -15.23 5.35
N THR A 170 -28.12 -15.65 4.35
CA THR A 170 -27.68 -15.72 2.95
C THR A 170 -27.72 -14.33 2.28
N GLU A 171 -27.19 -14.21 1.06
CA GLU A 171 -27.32 -12.99 0.28
C GLU A 171 -28.78 -12.69 -0.09
N GLU A 172 -29.57 -13.74 -0.30
CA GLU A 172 -31.00 -13.64 -0.55
C GLU A 172 -31.74 -13.03 0.64
N ASP A 173 -31.44 -13.48 1.87
CA ASP A 173 -32.05 -12.93 3.10
C ASP A 173 -31.71 -11.45 3.27
N MET A 174 -30.50 -11.05 2.94
CA MET A 174 -30.07 -9.65 2.98
C MET A 174 -30.82 -8.81 1.95
N ILE A 175 -30.94 -9.28 0.72
CA ILE A 175 -31.68 -8.58 -0.34
C ILE A 175 -33.14 -8.41 0.07
N GLU A 176 -33.76 -9.45 0.61
CA GLU A 176 -35.12 -9.37 1.12
C GLU A 176 -35.25 -8.32 2.24
N TYR A 177 -34.32 -8.30 3.19
CA TYR A 177 -34.30 -7.30 4.25
C TYR A 177 -34.20 -5.86 3.71
N PHE A 178 -33.32 -5.63 2.72
CA PHE A 178 -33.23 -4.31 2.07
C PHE A 178 -34.56 -3.92 1.43
N LEU A 179 -35.20 -4.83 0.70
CA LEU A 179 -36.49 -4.57 0.06
C LEU A 179 -37.62 -4.23 1.06
N GLN A 180 -37.53 -4.81 2.27
CA GLN A 180 -38.46 -4.52 3.36
C GLN A 180 -38.13 -3.20 4.10
N ASN A 181 -36.88 -2.69 3.96
CA ASN A 181 -36.40 -1.48 4.62
C ASN A 181 -35.91 -0.43 3.60
N PRO A 182 -36.81 0.20 2.84
CA PRO A 182 -36.43 1.15 1.78
C PRO A 182 -35.69 2.39 2.28
N ASP A 183 -35.83 2.74 3.56
CA ASP A 183 -35.11 3.84 4.20
C ASP A 183 -33.59 3.69 4.10
N LEU A 184 -33.11 2.46 4.04
CA LEU A 184 -31.68 2.20 3.87
C LEU A 184 -31.14 2.78 2.56
N ALA A 185 -31.93 2.76 1.49
CA ALA A 185 -31.56 3.34 0.20
C ALA A 185 -31.33 4.85 0.26
N THR A 186 -32.07 5.56 1.14
CA THR A 186 -32.05 7.01 1.24
C THR A 186 -31.22 7.53 2.42
N GLU A 187 -31.12 6.77 3.50
CA GLU A 187 -30.42 7.21 4.71
C GLU A 187 -28.99 6.68 4.79
N LEU A 188 -28.73 5.41 4.49
CA LEU A 188 -27.44 4.76 4.78
C LEU A 188 -26.59 4.49 3.53
N PHE A 189 -27.17 3.98 2.44
CA PHE A 189 -26.42 3.70 1.23
C PHE A 189 -25.70 4.91 0.63
N PRO A 190 -26.28 6.13 0.61
CA PRO A 190 -25.58 7.32 0.15
C PRO A 190 -24.29 7.62 0.95
N LEU A 191 -24.32 7.42 2.26
CA LEU A 191 -23.16 7.65 3.13
C LEU A 191 -21.99 6.68 2.83
N SER A 192 -22.29 5.52 2.25
CA SER A 192 -21.25 4.54 1.88
C SER A 192 -20.28 5.06 0.81
N SER A 193 -20.65 6.08 0.03
CA SER A 193 -19.75 6.72 -0.93
C SER A 193 -18.53 7.37 -0.27
N ASN A 194 -18.66 7.83 0.98
CA ASN A 194 -17.58 8.42 1.75
C ASN A 194 -16.65 7.36 2.39
N HIS A 195 -17.13 6.11 2.47
CA HIS A 195 -16.48 5.01 3.19
C HIS A 195 -16.44 3.73 2.35
N ILE A 196 -16.15 3.85 1.06
CA ILE A 196 -16.20 2.73 0.11
C ILE A 196 -15.19 1.62 0.46
N ASP A 197 -14.17 1.91 1.26
CA ASP A 197 -13.22 0.92 1.76
C ASP A 197 -13.92 -0.23 2.50
N TYR A 198 -15.01 0.05 3.21
CA TYR A 198 -15.81 -0.97 3.90
C TYR A 198 -16.52 -1.92 2.92
N VAL A 199 -16.93 -1.40 1.76
CA VAL A 199 -17.52 -2.21 0.68
C VAL A 199 -16.47 -3.18 0.11
N LEU A 200 -15.22 -2.73 0.00
CA LEU A 200 -14.12 -3.55 -0.51
C LEU A 200 -13.65 -4.64 0.43
N GLU A 201 -13.64 -4.35 1.73
CA GLU A 201 -13.20 -5.31 2.74
C GLU A 201 -14.26 -6.38 3.04
N SER A 202 -15.45 -6.23 2.46
CA SER A 202 -16.53 -7.21 2.57
C SER A 202 -16.17 -8.53 1.89
N PHE A 203 -16.56 -9.66 2.53
CA PHE A 203 -16.47 -10.99 1.95
C PHE A 203 -17.56 -11.26 0.89
N ARG A 204 -18.50 -10.32 0.68
CA ARG A 204 -19.66 -10.47 -0.20
C ARG A 204 -19.48 -9.68 -1.50
N ASP A 205 -20.08 -10.16 -2.58
CA ASP A 205 -20.09 -9.42 -3.86
C ASP A 205 -21.15 -8.32 -3.87
N TRP A 206 -20.83 -7.17 -3.27
CA TRP A 206 -21.72 -6.01 -3.23
C TRP A 206 -22.11 -5.50 -4.61
N LYS A 207 -21.29 -5.70 -5.65
CA LYS A 207 -21.66 -5.37 -7.03
C LYS A 207 -22.91 -6.15 -7.47
N GLN A 208 -22.97 -7.44 -7.17
CA GLN A 208 -24.12 -8.27 -7.48
C GLN A 208 -25.36 -7.83 -6.70
N ILE A 209 -25.19 -7.57 -5.39
CA ILE A 209 -26.26 -7.08 -4.54
C ILE A 209 -26.82 -5.73 -5.06
N TYR A 210 -25.95 -4.77 -5.38
CA TYR A 210 -26.38 -3.49 -5.97
C TYR A 210 -27.13 -3.67 -7.31
N SER A 211 -26.67 -4.58 -8.17
CA SER A 211 -27.34 -4.87 -9.45
C SER A 211 -28.75 -5.40 -9.22
N ILE A 212 -28.91 -6.37 -8.31
CA ILE A 212 -30.21 -6.98 -8.01
C ILE A 212 -31.16 -5.96 -7.37
N LEU A 213 -30.70 -5.19 -6.39
CA LEU A 213 -31.50 -4.15 -5.74
C LEU A 213 -31.94 -3.06 -6.73
N ASN A 214 -31.05 -2.67 -7.66
CA ASN A 214 -31.37 -1.72 -8.72
C ASN A 214 -32.42 -2.29 -9.70
N GLU A 215 -32.29 -3.53 -10.12
CA GLU A 215 -33.24 -4.20 -11.00
C GLU A 215 -34.63 -4.37 -10.36
N LYS A 216 -34.68 -4.50 -9.02
CA LYS A 216 -35.92 -4.54 -8.24
C LYS A 216 -36.48 -3.15 -7.90
N GLY A 217 -35.82 -2.07 -8.37
CA GLY A 217 -36.30 -0.68 -8.15
C GLY A 217 -36.09 -0.16 -6.74
N TYR A 218 -35.18 -0.75 -5.98
CA TYR A 218 -34.88 -0.35 -4.61
C TYR A 218 -34.31 1.07 -4.50
N PHE A 219 -33.45 1.48 -5.44
CA PHE A 219 -32.84 2.81 -5.48
C PHE A 219 -33.78 3.80 -6.18
N THR A 220 -34.83 4.25 -5.46
CA THR A 220 -35.78 5.27 -5.95
C THR A 220 -35.13 6.65 -5.99
N ASP A 221 -34.30 7.01 -5.01
CA ASP A 221 -33.43 8.18 -5.07
C ASP A 221 -32.12 7.81 -5.76
N ARG A 222 -31.99 8.31 -7.00
CA ARG A 222 -30.83 8.02 -7.86
C ARG A 222 -29.63 8.94 -7.59
N ASN A 223 -29.68 9.86 -6.61
CA ASN A 223 -28.56 10.72 -6.22
C ASN A 223 -27.33 9.92 -5.81
N ILE A 224 -27.51 8.67 -5.38
CA ILE A 224 -26.43 7.74 -5.06
C ILE A 224 -25.41 7.60 -6.21
N ILE A 225 -25.85 7.71 -7.48
CA ILE A 225 -24.97 7.65 -8.66
C ILE A 225 -23.99 8.83 -8.65
N GLY A 226 -24.52 10.05 -8.42
CA GLY A 226 -23.69 11.26 -8.33
C GLY A 226 -22.70 11.19 -7.18
N LEU A 227 -23.10 10.71 -6.00
CA LEU A 227 -22.24 10.53 -4.84
C LEU A 227 -21.10 9.55 -5.11
N TYR A 228 -21.35 8.42 -5.79
CA TYR A 228 -20.31 7.48 -6.17
C TYR A 228 -19.40 8.02 -7.28
N ILE A 229 -19.91 8.81 -8.22
CA ILE A 229 -19.06 9.49 -9.22
C ILE A 229 -18.14 10.49 -8.54
N GLU A 230 -18.67 11.29 -7.59
CA GLU A 230 -17.89 12.24 -6.78
C GLU A 230 -16.84 11.52 -5.92
N ALA A 231 -17.19 10.37 -5.35
CA ALA A 231 -16.29 9.55 -4.56
C ALA A 231 -15.04 9.12 -5.34
N LEU A 232 -15.09 9.01 -6.66
CA LEU A 232 -13.92 8.71 -7.52
C LEU A 232 -12.86 9.82 -7.54
N LEU A 233 -13.19 11.04 -7.07
CA LEU A 233 -12.20 12.13 -6.89
C LEU A 233 -11.30 11.94 -5.68
N ASN A 234 -11.66 11.03 -4.76
CA ASN A 234 -10.82 10.77 -3.58
C ASN A 234 -9.51 10.06 -3.97
N PRO A 235 -8.41 10.34 -3.28
CA PRO A 235 -7.10 9.74 -3.55
C PRO A 235 -6.97 8.31 -2.98
N TRP A 236 -7.95 7.46 -3.30
CA TRP A 236 -7.97 6.09 -2.82
C TRP A 236 -7.08 5.15 -3.63
N ARG A 237 -6.82 3.96 -3.09
CA ARG A 237 -6.11 2.89 -3.79
C ARG A 237 -6.85 2.51 -5.08
N LYS A 238 -6.09 2.10 -6.10
CA LYS A 238 -6.65 1.68 -7.39
C LYS A 238 -7.76 0.62 -7.24
N SER A 239 -7.58 -0.37 -6.35
CA SER A 239 -8.59 -1.42 -6.12
C SER A 239 -9.93 -0.88 -5.62
N VAL A 240 -9.88 0.16 -4.76
CA VAL A 240 -11.07 0.87 -4.23
C VAL A 240 -11.78 1.60 -5.36
N LEU A 241 -11.04 2.38 -6.14
CA LEU A 241 -11.59 3.14 -7.26
C LEU A 241 -12.16 2.20 -8.34
N ASP A 242 -11.46 1.09 -8.65
CA ASP A 242 -11.95 0.08 -9.59
C ASP A 242 -13.26 -0.58 -9.10
N MET A 243 -13.41 -0.78 -7.79
CA MET A 243 -14.65 -1.28 -7.20
C MET A 243 -15.76 -0.24 -7.30
N CYS A 244 -15.48 1.03 -7.00
CA CYS A 244 -16.43 2.12 -7.16
C CYS A 244 -16.92 2.24 -8.62
N CYS A 245 -16.03 2.17 -9.60
CA CYS A 245 -16.39 2.12 -11.02
C CYS A 245 -17.37 0.97 -11.32
N ARG A 246 -17.11 -0.23 -10.78
CA ARG A 246 -18.00 -1.40 -10.97
C ARG A 246 -19.35 -1.22 -10.29
N LEU A 247 -19.42 -0.59 -9.13
CA LEU A 247 -20.68 -0.27 -8.45
C LEU A 247 -21.53 0.70 -9.28
N ILE A 248 -20.92 1.78 -9.79
CA ILE A 248 -21.61 2.73 -10.67
C ILE A 248 -22.14 2.02 -11.92
N GLU A 249 -21.33 1.17 -12.57
CA GLU A 249 -21.74 0.40 -13.73
C GLU A 249 -22.92 -0.54 -13.43
N SER A 250 -22.96 -1.15 -12.23
CA SER A 250 -24.05 -2.04 -11.81
C SER A 250 -25.38 -1.28 -11.60
N LEU A 251 -25.31 0.01 -11.25
CA LEU A 251 -26.45 0.89 -11.11
C LEU A 251 -27.03 1.34 -12.48
N LYS A 252 -26.32 1.07 -13.58
CA LYS A 252 -26.75 1.39 -14.96
C LYS A 252 -27.22 2.84 -15.10
N PRO A 253 -26.32 3.85 -14.97
CA PRO A 253 -26.69 5.26 -15.08
C PRO A 253 -27.39 5.57 -16.40
N THR A 254 -28.45 6.39 -16.34
CA THR A 254 -29.13 6.95 -17.51
C THR A 254 -28.34 8.11 -18.10
N LEU A 255 -28.61 8.48 -19.36
CA LEU A 255 -27.98 9.65 -20.01
C LEU A 255 -28.23 10.94 -19.22
N GLN A 256 -29.44 11.11 -18.64
CA GLN A 256 -29.78 12.28 -17.86
C GLN A 256 -28.99 12.36 -16.55
N GLU A 257 -28.81 11.24 -15.86
CA GLU A 257 -27.96 11.16 -14.66
C GLU A 257 -26.49 11.45 -14.96
N LEU A 258 -25.98 10.94 -16.08
CA LEU A 258 -24.63 11.23 -16.54
C LEU A 258 -24.44 12.70 -16.90
N LEU A 259 -25.40 13.32 -17.60
CA LEU A 259 -25.39 14.76 -17.92
C LEU A 259 -25.42 15.61 -16.65
N ALA A 260 -26.25 15.26 -15.68
CA ALA A 260 -26.30 15.95 -14.39
C ALA A 260 -24.95 15.93 -13.66
N ASN A 261 -24.14 14.91 -13.89
CA ASN A 261 -22.81 14.72 -13.26
C ASN A 261 -21.63 14.95 -14.23
N GLN A 262 -21.86 15.58 -15.41
CA GLN A 262 -20.84 15.70 -16.46
C GLN A 262 -19.57 16.42 -15.98
N HIS A 263 -19.67 17.50 -15.20
CA HIS A 263 -18.51 18.24 -14.71
C HIS A 263 -17.64 17.41 -13.75
N THR A 264 -18.27 16.59 -12.93
CA THR A 264 -17.53 15.63 -12.08
C THR A 264 -16.82 14.58 -12.93
N LEU A 265 -17.50 14.06 -13.99
CA LEU A 265 -16.86 13.13 -14.94
C LEU A 265 -15.67 13.77 -15.65
N PHE A 266 -15.75 15.08 -16.00
CA PHE A 266 -14.62 15.80 -16.60
C PHE A 266 -13.47 15.96 -15.61
N ALA A 267 -13.75 16.27 -14.35
CA ALA A 267 -12.74 16.38 -13.31
C ALA A 267 -11.97 15.06 -13.09
N LEU A 268 -12.60 13.89 -13.29
CA LEU A 268 -11.95 12.59 -13.21
C LEU A 268 -10.84 12.38 -14.25
N LEU A 269 -10.76 13.19 -15.31
CA LEU A 269 -9.69 13.13 -16.31
C LEU A 269 -8.33 13.56 -15.75
N SER A 270 -8.31 14.26 -14.62
CA SER A 270 -7.09 14.61 -13.88
C SER A 270 -6.56 13.48 -12.98
N SER A 271 -7.25 12.33 -12.90
CA SER A 271 -6.87 11.23 -12.04
C SER A 271 -5.49 10.64 -12.42
N ASP A 272 -4.70 10.26 -11.43
CA ASP A 272 -3.46 9.50 -11.63
C ASP A 272 -3.72 8.00 -11.92
N LYS A 273 -4.98 7.55 -11.87
CA LYS A 273 -5.38 6.16 -12.11
C LYS A 273 -6.00 6.00 -13.50
N THR A 274 -5.30 5.27 -14.35
CA THR A 274 -5.74 5.01 -15.74
C THR A 274 -7.11 4.36 -15.84
N SER A 275 -7.51 3.55 -14.85
CA SER A 275 -8.85 2.94 -14.80
C SER A 275 -9.95 3.96 -14.63
N VAL A 276 -9.74 5.00 -13.80
CA VAL A 276 -10.69 6.08 -13.57
C VAL A 276 -10.84 6.95 -14.81
N ILE A 277 -9.72 7.31 -15.47
CA ILE A 277 -9.77 8.06 -16.76
C ILE A 277 -10.52 7.25 -17.83
N ASN A 278 -10.24 5.95 -17.94
CA ASN A 278 -10.91 5.07 -18.90
C ASN A 278 -12.42 4.99 -18.63
N PHE A 279 -12.79 4.89 -17.35
CA PHE A 279 -14.18 4.89 -16.90
C PHE A 279 -14.86 6.22 -17.28
N ALA A 280 -14.25 7.35 -16.94
CA ALA A 280 -14.80 8.68 -17.25
C ALA A 280 -15.03 8.86 -18.75
N LEU A 281 -14.03 8.58 -19.59
CA LEU A 281 -14.14 8.73 -21.04
C LEU A 281 -15.18 7.78 -21.67
N LYS A 282 -15.39 6.58 -21.08
CA LYS A 282 -16.44 5.65 -21.48
C LYS A 282 -17.84 6.26 -21.30
N PHE A 283 -18.10 6.92 -20.16
CA PHE A 283 -19.38 7.56 -19.88
C PHE A 283 -19.54 8.91 -20.58
N ILE A 284 -18.49 9.73 -20.65
CA ILE A 284 -18.47 10.99 -21.42
C ILE A 284 -18.84 10.72 -22.88
N LYS A 285 -18.33 9.64 -23.49
CA LYS A 285 -18.71 9.24 -24.85
C LYS A 285 -20.23 9.06 -25.03
N GLN A 286 -20.92 8.57 -24.01
CA GLN A 286 -22.38 8.33 -24.11
C GLN A 286 -23.18 9.62 -24.19
N ILE A 287 -22.72 10.67 -23.49
CA ILE A 287 -23.40 11.97 -23.39
C ILE A 287 -22.89 13.02 -24.37
N ALA A 288 -21.76 12.75 -25.07
CA ALA A 288 -21.08 13.74 -25.91
C ALA A 288 -21.94 14.29 -27.09
N ASN A 289 -23.02 13.61 -27.46
CA ASN A 289 -23.92 14.07 -28.51
C ASN A 289 -25.21 14.72 -28.00
N GLU A 290 -25.40 14.75 -26.69
CA GLU A 290 -26.57 15.35 -26.09
C GLU A 290 -26.51 16.89 -26.16
N LYS A 291 -27.70 17.53 -26.23
CA LYS A 291 -27.81 19.00 -26.40
C LYS A 291 -27.16 19.76 -25.24
N ASP A 292 -27.31 19.23 -24.04
CA ASP A 292 -26.85 19.90 -22.80
C ASP A 292 -25.40 19.49 -22.41
N PHE A 293 -24.66 18.87 -23.33
CA PHE A 293 -23.27 18.54 -23.12
C PHE A 293 -22.37 19.78 -23.17
N ASP A 294 -21.65 20.04 -22.06
CA ASP A 294 -20.70 21.16 -21.98
C ASP A 294 -19.35 20.80 -22.66
N PHE A 295 -19.31 21.03 -23.95
CA PHE A 295 -18.12 20.74 -24.76
C PHE A 295 -16.88 21.53 -24.32
N GLN A 296 -17.03 22.82 -23.94
CA GLN A 296 -15.89 23.63 -23.55
C GLN A 296 -15.26 23.10 -22.26
N ALA A 297 -16.08 22.84 -21.24
CA ALA A 297 -15.58 22.26 -20.01
C ALA A 297 -14.95 20.87 -20.22
N PHE A 298 -15.51 20.07 -21.12
CA PHE A 298 -14.88 18.79 -21.52
C PHE A 298 -13.51 19.01 -22.15
N ALA A 299 -13.38 19.90 -23.15
CA ALA A 299 -12.14 20.14 -23.86
C ALA A 299 -11.02 20.61 -22.90
N ASP A 300 -11.35 21.54 -22.00
CA ASP A 300 -10.40 22.07 -21.01
C ASP A 300 -9.87 20.96 -20.09
N ASN A 301 -10.75 20.12 -19.56
CA ASN A 301 -10.38 19.03 -18.68
C ASN A 301 -9.70 17.85 -19.41
N PHE A 302 -10.01 17.63 -20.69
CA PHE A 302 -9.45 16.52 -21.46
C PHE A 302 -7.93 16.66 -21.64
N THR A 303 -7.40 17.89 -21.65
CA THR A 303 -5.96 18.15 -21.72
C THR A 303 -5.19 17.55 -20.55
N LEU A 304 -5.82 17.42 -19.39
CA LEU A 304 -5.20 16.92 -18.17
C LEU A 304 -4.73 15.46 -18.29
N CYS A 305 -5.31 14.67 -19.21
CA CYS A 305 -4.90 13.30 -19.43
C CYS A 305 -3.98 13.08 -20.64
N PHE A 306 -3.54 14.15 -21.32
CA PHE A 306 -2.72 14.02 -22.55
C PHE A 306 -1.36 13.37 -22.27
N ALA A 307 -0.70 13.70 -21.18
CA ALA A 307 0.58 13.09 -20.80
C ALA A 307 0.44 11.67 -20.21
N THR A 308 -0.78 11.19 -19.97
CA THR A 308 -1.01 9.90 -19.32
C THR A 308 -0.74 8.74 -20.28
N GLN A 309 0.22 7.89 -19.93
CA GLN A 309 0.58 6.72 -20.72
C GLN A 309 -0.43 5.57 -20.55
N LYS A 310 -0.44 4.64 -21.52
CA LYS A 310 -1.24 3.38 -21.47
C LYS A 310 -2.76 3.55 -21.55
N ILE A 311 -3.25 4.74 -21.97
CA ILE A 311 -4.68 5.01 -22.18
C ILE A 311 -5.00 5.46 -23.63
N ALA A 312 -4.13 5.18 -24.59
CA ALA A 312 -4.27 5.64 -25.98
C ALA A 312 -5.66 5.35 -26.59
N LYS A 313 -6.26 4.18 -26.30
CA LYS A 313 -7.63 3.85 -26.78
C LYS A 313 -8.68 4.81 -26.23
N SER A 314 -8.54 5.22 -24.97
CA SER A 314 -9.49 6.14 -24.33
C SER A 314 -9.23 7.58 -24.76
N GLN A 315 -7.98 7.98 -24.97
CA GLN A 315 -7.63 9.28 -25.56
C GLN A 315 -8.18 9.40 -26.98
N LEU A 316 -8.17 8.31 -27.78
CA LEU A 316 -8.85 8.28 -29.09
C LEU A 316 -10.36 8.54 -29.00
N ILE A 317 -11.02 8.09 -27.92
CA ILE A 317 -12.44 8.44 -27.69
C ILE A 317 -12.60 9.94 -27.53
N GLY A 318 -11.79 10.58 -26.70
CA GLY A 318 -11.81 12.04 -26.51
C GLY A 318 -11.50 12.80 -27.78
N LEU A 319 -10.48 12.40 -28.56
CA LEU A 319 -10.15 13.01 -29.85
C LEU A 319 -11.30 12.88 -30.87
N ASN A 320 -12.05 11.78 -30.85
CA ASN A 320 -13.23 11.65 -31.70
C ASN A 320 -14.37 12.59 -31.27
N ILE A 321 -14.54 12.84 -29.98
CA ILE A 321 -15.49 13.84 -29.48
C ILE A 321 -15.09 15.24 -29.97
N LEU A 322 -13.81 15.60 -29.86
CA LEU A 322 -13.27 16.86 -30.38
C LEU A 322 -13.53 16.99 -31.88
N GLU A 323 -13.19 15.96 -32.68
CA GLU A 323 -13.39 15.98 -34.12
C GLU A 323 -14.85 16.18 -34.50
N ASN A 324 -15.77 15.47 -33.82
CA ASN A 324 -17.20 15.63 -34.11
C ASN A 324 -17.71 17.04 -33.85
N GLN A 325 -17.12 17.73 -32.86
CA GLN A 325 -17.45 19.13 -32.61
C GLN A 325 -16.80 20.06 -33.63
N TYR A 326 -15.51 19.83 -33.97
CA TYR A 326 -14.79 20.65 -34.94
C TYR A 326 -15.37 20.55 -36.36
N LYS A 327 -16.02 19.46 -36.72
CA LYS A 327 -16.82 19.34 -37.94
C LYS A 327 -18.04 20.28 -37.97
N LYS A 328 -18.57 20.64 -36.79
CA LYS A 328 -19.72 21.56 -36.67
C LYS A 328 -19.26 23.02 -36.54
N GLN A 329 -18.19 23.26 -35.80
CA GLN A 329 -17.67 24.57 -35.47
C GLN A 329 -16.15 24.53 -35.36
N ALA A 330 -15.42 25.33 -36.09
CA ALA A 330 -13.97 25.41 -36.03
C ALA A 330 -13.48 25.78 -34.62
N PRO A 331 -12.32 25.26 -34.17
CA PRO A 331 -11.76 25.59 -32.89
C PRO A 331 -11.44 27.08 -32.76
N THR A 332 -11.86 27.68 -31.64
CA THR A 332 -11.66 29.12 -31.39
C THR A 332 -10.33 29.43 -30.69
N HIS A 333 -9.76 28.43 -29.95
CA HIS A 333 -8.53 28.59 -29.19
C HIS A 333 -7.33 27.97 -29.92
N ILE A 334 -6.48 28.82 -30.52
CA ILE A 334 -5.27 28.41 -31.22
C ILE A 334 -4.30 27.65 -30.30
N ASP A 335 -4.20 28.06 -29.05
CA ASP A 335 -3.28 27.45 -28.08
C ASP A 335 -3.58 25.96 -27.78
N TYR A 336 -4.80 25.50 -28.06
CA TYR A 336 -5.17 24.08 -27.87
C TYR A 336 -4.34 23.13 -28.73
N ARG A 337 -3.82 23.59 -29.88
CA ARG A 337 -2.90 22.83 -30.75
C ARG A 337 -1.60 22.44 -30.04
N ASN A 338 -1.06 23.34 -29.18
CA ASN A 338 0.15 23.08 -28.40
C ASN A 338 -0.10 21.95 -27.39
N GLN A 339 -1.29 21.94 -26.78
CA GLN A 339 -1.70 20.88 -25.83
C GLN A 339 -1.90 19.56 -26.57
N LEU A 340 -2.55 19.53 -27.73
CA LEU A 340 -2.73 18.31 -28.53
C LEU A 340 -1.40 17.68 -28.96
N ALA A 341 -0.39 18.49 -29.27
CA ALA A 341 0.92 18.00 -29.69
C ALA A 341 1.64 17.17 -28.62
N VAL A 342 1.31 17.36 -27.31
CA VAL A 342 1.83 16.52 -26.23
C VAL A 342 1.51 15.04 -26.46
N LEU A 343 0.40 14.71 -27.10
CA LEU A 343 0.00 13.34 -27.42
C LEU A 343 0.95 12.61 -28.37
N PHE A 344 1.82 13.31 -29.09
CA PHE A 344 2.86 12.69 -29.90
C PHE A 344 3.92 11.95 -29.08
N THR A 345 4.07 12.28 -27.79
CA THR A 345 4.95 11.53 -26.87
C THR A 345 4.45 10.11 -26.58
N ILE A 346 3.19 9.79 -26.91
CA ILE A 346 2.60 8.47 -26.68
C ILE A 346 2.89 7.59 -27.89
N PRO A 347 3.53 6.41 -27.74
CA PRO A 347 4.00 5.59 -28.85
C PRO A 347 2.88 4.72 -29.47
N ASP A 348 1.71 5.30 -29.72
CA ASP A 348 0.57 4.67 -30.39
C ASP A 348 0.34 5.31 -31.76
N ALA A 349 0.52 4.53 -32.84
CA ALA A 349 0.44 5.03 -34.20
C ALA A 349 -0.95 5.61 -34.55
N LYS A 350 -2.03 4.95 -34.10
CA LYS A 350 -3.40 5.42 -34.38
C LYS A 350 -3.73 6.72 -33.66
N LEU A 351 -3.24 6.84 -32.42
CA LEU A 351 -3.40 8.07 -31.65
C LEU A 351 -2.67 9.24 -32.32
N GLN A 352 -1.40 9.04 -32.68
CA GLN A 352 -0.60 10.06 -33.36
C GLN A 352 -1.16 10.43 -34.71
N GLU A 353 -1.64 9.45 -35.50
CA GLU A 353 -2.32 9.70 -36.78
C GLU A 353 -3.57 10.56 -36.59
N LYS A 354 -4.37 10.27 -35.55
CA LYS A 354 -5.55 11.05 -35.21
C LYS A 354 -5.22 12.50 -34.83
N VAL A 355 -4.19 12.69 -34.01
CA VAL A 355 -3.69 14.02 -33.63
C VAL A 355 -3.19 14.77 -34.86
N ALA A 356 -2.38 14.14 -35.70
CA ALA A 356 -1.89 14.73 -36.96
C ALA A 356 -3.05 15.18 -37.87
N THR A 357 -4.09 14.30 -38.00
CA THR A 357 -5.30 14.65 -38.76
C THR A 357 -6.03 15.86 -38.19
N LEU A 358 -6.20 15.92 -36.86
CA LEU A 358 -6.87 17.05 -36.22
C LEU A 358 -6.10 18.34 -36.43
N LEU A 359 -4.79 18.34 -36.22
CA LEU A 359 -3.92 19.52 -36.38
C LEU A 359 -3.90 20.02 -37.82
N SER A 360 -3.78 19.11 -38.80
CA SER A 360 -3.72 19.48 -40.21
C SER A 360 -5.06 19.92 -40.81
N THR A 361 -6.21 19.45 -40.26
CA THR A 361 -7.52 19.66 -40.86
C THR A 361 -8.26 20.86 -40.26
N TYR A 362 -8.16 21.07 -38.95
CA TYR A 362 -9.04 22.01 -38.23
C TYR A 362 -8.32 23.22 -37.64
N PHE A 363 -6.99 23.22 -37.56
CA PHE A 363 -6.23 24.36 -37.02
C PHE A 363 -5.52 25.15 -38.12
N ASN A 364 -5.23 26.42 -37.80
CA ASN A 364 -4.40 27.24 -38.70
C ASN A 364 -2.99 26.64 -38.82
N HIS A 365 -2.47 26.63 -40.02
CA HIS A 365 -1.15 26.10 -40.36
C HIS A 365 0.00 27.03 -39.96
N GLU A 366 -0.27 28.33 -39.76
CA GLU A 366 0.72 29.31 -39.37
C GLU A 366 1.32 28.94 -37.99
N GLY A 367 2.63 28.79 -37.92
CA GLY A 367 3.36 28.38 -36.71
C GLY A 367 3.12 26.92 -36.27
N LEU A 368 2.53 26.07 -37.12
CA LEU A 368 2.28 24.66 -36.77
C LEU A 368 3.59 23.86 -36.71
N TYR A 369 4.59 24.22 -37.50
CA TYR A 369 5.93 23.62 -37.48
C TYR A 369 6.55 23.75 -36.09
N GLU A 370 6.55 24.93 -35.49
CA GLU A 370 7.14 25.23 -34.19
C GLU A 370 6.45 24.43 -33.05
N VAL A 371 5.17 24.13 -33.23
CA VAL A 371 4.40 23.30 -32.28
C VAL A 371 4.79 21.84 -32.38
N ILE A 372 5.10 21.33 -33.57
CA ILE A 372 5.38 19.91 -33.84
C ILE A 372 6.87 19.58 -33.66
N ALA A 373 7.76 20.51 -34.00
CA ALA A 373 9.21 20.29 -33.99
C ALA A 373 9.76 19.67 -32.70
N PRO A 374 9.31 20.04 -31.48
CA PRO A 374 9.77 19.40 -30.22
C PRO A 374 9.44 17.90 -30.12
N TYR A 375 8.50 17.42 -30.93
CA TYR A 375 8.01 16.03 -30.87
C TYR A 375 8.45 15.19 -32.07
N GLN A 376 9.28 15.73 -32.97
CA GLN A 376 9.66 15.10 -34.23
C GLN A 376 10.25 13.69 -34.04
N ASP A 377 11.10 13.52 -33.05
CA ASP A 377 11.73 12.22 -32.71
C ASP A 377 10.75 11.14 -32.20
N TYR A 378 9.57 11.54 -31.78
CA TYR A 378 8.53 10.63 -31.27
C TYR A 378 7.53 10.22 -32.33
N LEU A 379 7.51 10.91 -33.48
CA LEU A 379 6.50 10.70 -34.51
C LEU A 379 6.63 9.34 -35.17
N LYS A 380 5.50 8.66 -35.31
CA LYS A 380 5.41 7.43 -36.10
C LYS A 380 5.30 7.78 -37.61
N PRO A 381 5.74 6.87 -38.50
CA PRO A 381 5.76 7.14 -39.95
C PRO A 381 4.40 7.59 -40.51
N SER A 382 3.29 7.06 -40.03
CA SER A 382 1.96 7.48 -40.50
C SER A 382 1.61 8.90 -40.10
N ALA A 383 1.95 9.34 -38.89
CA ALA A 383 1.76 10.72 -38.45
C ALA A 383 2.69 11.67 -39.20
N LEU A 384 3.95 11.27 -39.39
CA LEU A 384 4.95 12.04 -40.13
C LEU A 384 4.50 12.30 -41.58
N GLN A 385 3.93 11.29 -42.25
CA GLN A 385 3.42 11.43 -43.62
C GLN A 385 2.27 12.45 -43.71
N LEU A 386 1.37 12.50 -42.73
CA LEU A 386 0.28 13.49 -42.68
C LEU A 386 0.77 14.90 -42.42
N LEU A 387 1.89 15.04 -41.72
CA LEU A 387 2.51 16.32 -41.36
C LEU A 387 3.61 16.77 -42.33
N SER A 388 3.98 15.96 -43.33
CA SER A 388 5.06 16.26 -44.29
C SER A 388 4.82 17.51 -45.10
N ALA A 389 3.56 17.94 -45.27
CA ALA A 389 3.23 19.22 -45.97
C ALA A 389 3.66 20.46 -45.16
N PHE A 390 4.15 20.33 -43.93
CA PHE A 390 4.54 21.40 -43.01
C PHE A 390 6.07 21.51 -42.83
N GLU A 391 6.84 21.14 -43.85
CA GLU A 391 8.31 21.26 -43.87
C GLU A 391 9.05 20.56 -42.70
N LEU A 392 8.59 19.38 -42.33
CA LEU A 392 9.29 18.51 -41.36
C LEU A 392 10.49 17.75 -41.99
N SER A 393 10.84 18.05 -43.23
CA SER A 393 11.97 17.51 -43.96
C SER A 393 13.16 18.48 -43.91
N ASP A 394 14.31 17.94 -43.48
CA ASP A 394 15.65 18.49 -43.56
C ASP A 394 16.19 19.34 -42.39
N ALA A 395 16.25 18.72 -41.22
CA ALA A 395 17.29 19.08 -40.26
C ALA A 395 18.28 17.92 -40.00
N SER A 396 18.46 17.02 -40.98
CA SER A 396 19.33 15.83 -40.83
C SER A 396 20.68 15.92 -41.53
N ASP A 397 21.06 17.10 -42.05
CA ASP A 397 22.34 17.25 -42.75
C ASP A 397 23.15 18.48 -42.34
N SER A 398 23.39 18.66 -41.06
CA SER A 398 24.49 19.48 -40.55
C SER A 398 24.88 19.18 -39.11
N SER A 399 25.52 18.05 -38.89
CA SER A 399 26.47 17.90 -37.78
C SER A 399 27.62 17.03 -38.23
N GLU A 400 28.69 17.67 -38.69
CA GLU A 400 30.00 17.06 -38.76
C GLU A 400 30.38 16.51 -37.38
N SER A 401 30.48 15.21 -37.30
CA SER A 401 31.05 14.53 -36.16
C SER A 401 32.56 14.70 -36.17
N PRO A 402 33.23 15.10 -35.09
CA PRO A 402 34.67 15.02 -35.03
C PRO A 402 35.07 13.53 -34.94
N GLU A 403 35.94 13.12 -35.87
CA GLU A 403 36.54 11.79 -35.90
C GLU A 403 37.27 11.48 -34.57
N PRO A 404 37.19 10.26 -34.09
CA PRO A 404 37.96 9.82 -32.91
C PRO A 404 39.41 9.52 -33.36
N SER A 405 40.37 10.26 -32.83
CA SER A 405 41.81 9.96 -32.97
C SER A 405 42.12 8.66 -32.25
N ASN A 406 42.53 7.66 -33.01
CA ASN A 406 43.10 6.40 -32.52
C ASN A 406 44.49 6.66 -31.92
N SER A 407 44.67 6.33 -30.65
CA SER A 407 45.96 5.95 -30.07
C SER A 407 45.73 4.84 -29.07
N PRO A 408 46.52 3.74 -29.16
CA PRO A 408 46.38 2.58 -28.29
C PRO A 408 47.19 2.80 -27.00
N GLU A 409 46.54 2.99 -25.88
CA GLU A 409 47.19 2.87 -24.62
C GLU A 409 46.88 1.52 -23.96
N SER A 410 47.93 0.90 -23.45
CA SER A 410 48.02 -0.41 -22.82
C SER A 410 47.14 -0.55 -21.56
N PRO A 411 46.69 -1.76 -21.19
CA PRO A 411 45.85 -1.94 -20.01
C PRO A 411 46.67 -1.91 -18.73
N ASN A 412 46.69 -0.79 -18.04
CA ASN A 412 47.04 -0.75 -16.63
C ASN A 412 45.80 -1.14 -15.81
N GLN A 413 45.93 -2.21 -15.06
CA GLN A 413 45.02 -2.55 -13.98
C GLN A 413 45.00 -1.41 -12.97
N SER A 414 44.01 -0.55 -13.06
CA SER A 414 43.63 0.39 -11.98
C SER A 414 42.37 -0.14 -11.36
N ASN A 415 42.37 -0.32 -10.06
CA ASN A 415 41.23 -0.62 -9.22
C ASN A 415 40.07 0.30 -9.61
N ALA A 416 39.09 -0.24 -10.35
CA ALA A 416 37.92 0.50 -10.77
C ALA A 416 37.09 0.82 -9.53
N HIS A 417 37.16 2.06 -9.05
CA HIS A 417 36.14 2.60 -8.18
C HIS A 417 34.75 2.41 -8.81
N PRO A 418 33.72 2.03 -8.05
CA PRO A 418 32.40 1.87 -8.59
C PRO A 418 31.98 3.13 -9.32
N GLN A 419 31.59 2.98 -10.60
CA GLN A 419 31.23 4.08 -11.47
C GLN A 419 30.14 4.94 -10.82
N LYS A 420 30.21 6.26 -11.06
CA LYS A 420 29.21 7.24 -10.61
C LYS A 420 27.80 6.79 -11.02
N ILE A 421 27.07 6.25 -10.08
CA ILE A 421 25.67 5.89 -10.30
C ILE A 421 24.88 7.19 -10.38
N ALA A 422 24.20 7.42 -11.49
CA ALA A 422 23.30 8.56 -11.62
C ALA A 422 22.03 8.30 -10.78
N TYR A 423 22.03 8.80 -9.54
CA TYR A 423 20.86 8.76 -8.67
C TYR A 423 19.77 9.72 -9.17
N ALA A 424 18.51 9.35 -8.98
CA ALA A 424 17.37 10.22 -9.25
C ALA A 424 17.20 11.31 -8.17
N ALA A 425 18.29 11.71 -7.52
CA ALA A 425 18.31 12.71 -6.47
C ALA A 425 18.15 14.12 -7.03
N ARG A 426 17.19 14.86 -6.50
CA ARG A 426 16.97 16.29 -6.81
C ARG A 426 17.00 17.08 -5.51
N PRO A 427 17.69 18.24 -5.45
CA PRO A 427 17.63 19.12 -4.29
C PRO A 427 16.17 19.42 -3.91
N LEU A 428 15.90 19.52 -2.62
CA LEU A 428 14.61 20.02 -2.17
C LEU A 428 14.46 21.47 -2.65
N GLU A 429 13.26 21.79 -3.12
CA GLU A 429 12.96 23.13 -3.59
C GLU A 429 13.20 24.15 -2.45
N PRO A 430 13.65 25.38 -2.75
CA PRO A 430 13.92 26.42 -1.75
C PRO A 430 12.73 26.67 -0.80
N ASN A 431 11.51 26.43 -1.30
CA ASN A 431 10.28 26.56 -0.51
C ASN A 431 10.07 25.44 0.52
N THR A 432 10.89 24.38 0.52
CA THR A 432 10.80 23.30 1.48
C THR A 432 11.68 23.55 2.71
N TYR A 433 12.74 24.35 2.54
CA TYR A 433 13.63 24.84 3.60
C TYR A 433 13.85 26.36 3.44
N PRO A 434 13.86 27.17 4.53
CA PRO A 434 13.57 26.76 5.89
C PRO A 434 12.09 26.39 6.10
N LEU A 435 11.84 25.49 7.05
CA LEU A 435 10.49 25.11 7.44
C LEU A 435 9.81 26.28 8.17
N THR A 436 8.50 26.49 7.89
CA THR A 436 7.66 27.48 8.59
C THR A 436 6.44 26.79 9.20
N PRO A 437 5.73 27.40 10.18
CA PRO A 437 4.51 26.83 10.74
C PRO A 437 3.46 26.46 9.68
N GLU A 438 3.27 27.32 8.66
CA GLU A 438 2.34 27.06 7.55
C GLU A 438 2.80 25.86 6.75
N LYS A 439 4.11 25.73 6.48
CA LYS A 439 4.70 24.60 5.78
C LYS A 439 4.52 23.30 6.56
N LEU A 440 4.62 23.37 7.89
CA LEU A 440 4.39 22.21 8.76
C LEU A 440 2.95 21.67 8.63
N LEU A 441 1.95 22.57 8.52
CA LEU A 441 0.55 22.16 8.25
C LEU A 441 0.43 21.47 6.88
N PHE A 442 1.09 21.99 5.84
CA PHE A 442 1.10 21.35 4.52
C PHE A 442 1.73 19.96 4.57
N LEU A 443 2.82 19.76 5.33
CA LEU A 443 3.45 18.45 5.48
C LEU A 443 2.52 17.42 6.12
N ILE A 444 1.62 17.82 7.02
CA ILE A 444 0.60 16.92 7.57
C ILE A 444 -0.37 16.47 6.46
N GLY A 445 -0.85 17.42 5.65
CA GLY A 445 -1.70 17.12 4.49
C GLY A 445 -0.99 16.23 3.46
N ASP A 446 0.27 16.52 3.17
CA ASP A 446 1.09 15.74 2.25
C ASP A 446 1.34 14.32 2.77
N CYS A 447 1.57 14.13 4.07
CA CYS A 447 1.71 12.81 4.66
C CYS A 447 0.42 11.98 4.53
N ILE A 448 -0.74 12.63 4.62
CA ILE A 448 -2.03 11.96 4.39
C ILE A 448 -2.17 11.54 2.92
N ARG A 449 -1.67 12.35 1.98
CA ARG A 449 -1.81 12.17 0.53
C ARG A 449 -0.70 11.33 -0.09
N GLU A 450 0.56 11.70 0.11
CA GLU A 450 1.72 11.16 -0.63
C GLU A 450 2.33 9.92 0.02
N ARG A 451 2.19 9.76 1.32
CA ARG A 451 2.72 8.61 2.08
C ARG A 451 4.22 8.35 1.83
N SER A 452 5.01 9.40 1.82
CA SER A 452 6.44 9.36 1.50
C SER A 452 7.32 9.41 2.77
N PRO A 453 8.43 8.65 2.84
CA PRO A 453 9.42 8.75 3.92
C PRO A 453 9.94 10.18 4.12
N LEU A 454 10.13 10.90 3.01
CA LEU A 454 10.59 12.28 3.01
C LEU A 454 9.62 13.19 3.77
N VAL A 455 8.33 13.10 3.48
CA VAL A 455 7.32 13.96 4.10
C VAL A 455 7.26 13.74 5.61
N LEU A 456 7.34 12.49 6.07
CA LEU A 456 7.36 12.17 7.49
C LEU A 456 8.62 12.70 8.18
N ASP A 457 9.79 12.52 7.58
CA ASP A 457 11.06 13.01 8.11
C ASP A 457 11.10 14.56 8.18
N LEU A 458 10.55 15.24 7.18
CA LEU A 458 10.42 16.70 7.16
C LEU A 458 9.42 17.20 8.21
N PHE A 459 8.31 16.50 8.43
CA PHE A 459 7.37 16.83 9.50
C PHE A 459 8.03 16.70 10.87
N PHE A 460 8.78 15.63 11.12
CA PHE A 460 9.49 15.43 12.38
C PHE A 460 10.53 16.53 12.62
N GLU A 461 11.30 16.86 11.61
CA GLU A 461 12.31 17.91 11.69
C GLU A 461 11.66 19.29 11.89
N GLY A 462 10.58 19.58 11.13
CA GLY A 462 9.87 20.84 11.24
C GLY A 462 9.27 21.05 12.63
N LEU A 463 8.60 20.05 13.17
CA LEU A 463 8.04 20.12 14.52
C LEU A 463 9.14 20.29 15.59
N ASN A 464 10.28 19.58 15.41
CA ASN A 464 11.44 19.71 16.30
C ASN A 464 12.03 21.12 16.32
N GLN A 465 12.23 21.72 15.15
CA GLN A 465 12.85 23.04 15.03
C GLN A 465 11.92 24.19 15.39
N LEU A 466 10.65 24.09 15.01
CA LEU A 466 9.68 25.18 15.15
C LEU A 466 8.93 25.19 16.49
N GLN A 467 9.15 24.23 17.39
CA GLN A 467 8.38 24.04 18.62
C GLN A 467 8.15 25.33 19.45
N ALA A 468 9.14 26.24 19.49
CA ALA A 468 9.04 27.52 20.19
C ALA A 468 8.46 28.66 19.34
N GLN A 469 8.23 28.46 18.05
CA GLN A 469 7.78 29.45 17.08
C GLN A 469 6.35 29.17 16.58
N LEU A 470 5.74 28.06 17.04
CA LEU A 470 4.40 27.70 16.62
C LEU A 470 3.38 28.72 17.14
N PRO A 471 2.40 29.15 16.32
CA PRO A 471 1.32 30.03 16.74
C PRO A 471 0.54 29.44 17.92
N THR A 472 -0.03 30.26 18.77
CA THR A 472 -0.81 29.84 19.94
C THR A 472 -2.08 29.04 19.55
N ASP A 473 -2.61 29.30 18.36
CA ASP A 473 -3.77 28.62 17.78
C ASP A 473 -3.38 27.43 16.87
N PHE A 474 -2.09 27.04 16.81
CA PHE A 474 -1.62 25.97 15.93
C PHE A 474 -2.34 24.64 16.19
N SER A 475 -2.69 24.36 17.45
CA SER A 475 -3.50 23.18 17.81
C SER A 475 -4.89 23.20 17.18
N GLN A 476 -5.52 24.40 17.03
CA GLN A 476 -6.79 24.54 16.34
C GLN A 476 -6.63 24.34 14.83
N GLN A 477 -5.55 24.84 14.25
CA GLN A 477 -5.25 24.69 12.82
C GLN A 477 -4.97 23.22 12.44
N ILE A 478 -4.39 22.40 13.34
CA ILE A 478 -4.16 20.97 13.14
C ILE A 478 -5.47 20.14 13.24
N SER A 479 -6.46 20.59 14.00
CA SER A 479 -7.66 19.78 14.33
C SER A 479 -8.36 19.12 13.13
N PRO A 480 -8.54 19.77 11.95
CA PRO A 480 -9.10 19.12 10.77
C PRO A 480 -8.28 17.94 10.28
N TYR A 481 -6.95 18.07 10.31
CA TYR A 481 -6.02 17.01 9.90
C TYR A 481 -5.99 15.85 10.89
N GLN A 482 -6.09 16.12 12.19
CA GLN A 482 -6.20 15.08 13.23
C GLN A 482 -7.40 14.17 13.02
N LYS A 483 -8.55 14.74 12.62
CA LYS A 483 -9.74 13.95 12.29
C LYS A 483 -9.46 13.00 11.12
N GLN A 484 -8.78 13.48 10.08
CA GLN A 484 -8.43 12.66 8.92
C GLN A 484 -7.40 11.56 9.27
N LEU A 485 -6.43 11.87 10.15
CA LEU A 485 -5.47 10.89 10.64
C LEU A 485 -6.11 9.79 11.52
N GLY A 486 -7.24 10.10 12.20
CA GLY A 486 -7.90 9.23 13.17
C GLY A 486 -9.05 8.36 12.66
N ASN A 487 -9.64 8.69 11.52
CA ASN A 487 -10.90 8.10 11.05
C ASN A 487 -10.78 6.78 10.27
N GLN A 488 -9.59 6.18 10.18
CA GLN A 488 -9.40 4.92 9.47
C GLN A 488 -8.86 3.83 10.40
N PRO A 489 -9.73 2.98 11.01
CA PRO A 489 -9.29 1.99 11.98
C PRO A 489 -8.54 0.78 11.40
N PHE A 490 -8.49 0.61 10.08
CA PHE A 490 -7.88 -0.55 9.42
C PHE A 490 -6.77 -0.22 8.42
N GLU A 491 -6.58 1.01 7.99
CA GLU A 491 -5.35 1.37 7.30
C GLU A 491 -4.23 1.53 8.33
N PHE A 492 -3.50 0.47 8.52
CA PHE A 492 -2.29 0.43 9.34
C PHE A 492 -1.14 1.17 8.65
N THR A 493 -1.32 2.43 8.31
CA THR A 493 -0.22 3.22 7.83
C THR A 493 0.62 3.65 9.02
N THR A 494 1.82 3.09 9.11
CA THR A 494 2.78 3.37 10.18
C THR A 494 3.01 4.88 10.31
N TYR A 495 3.05 5.60 9.19
CA TYR A 495 3.27 7.05 9.15
C TYR A 495 2.16 7.85 9.84
N ARG A 496 0.91 7.56 9.51
CA ARG A 496 -0.25 8.25 10.11
C ARG A 496 -0.32 8.01 11.60
N LYS A 497 -0.03 6.79 12.05
CA LYS A 497 0.02 6.46 13.48
C LYS A 497 1.13 7.22 14.19
N CYS A 498 2.35 7.23 13.65
CA CYS A 498 3.46 7.98 14.20
C CYS A 498 3.13 9.48 14.29
N MET A 499 2.62 10.05 13.20
CA MET A 499 2.24 11.46 13.14
C MET A 499 1.14 11.79 14.15
N ARG A 500 0.08 10.97 14.18
CA ARG A 500 -1.01 11.15 15.13
C ARG A 500 -0.53 11.11 16.58
N TRP A 501 0.29 10.11 16.93
CA TRP A 501 0.83 10.00 18.28
C TRP A 501 1.70 11.19 18.64
N VAL A 502 2.57 11.64 17.74
CA VAL A 502 3.39 12.83 17.97
C VAL A 502 2.52 14.05 18.27
N ILE A 503 1.47 14.27 17.49
CA ILE A 503 0.55 15.39 17.69
C ILE A 503 -0.20 15.24 19.03
N ASP A 504 -0.77 14.07 19.32
CA ASP A 504 -1.54 13.83 20.54
C ASP A 504 -0.68 13.99 21.81
N VAL A 505 0.58 13.54 21.79
CA VAL A 505 1.50 13.73 22.92
C VAL A 505 1.94 15.19 23.03
N TRP A 506 2.22 15.85 21.91
CA TRP A 506 2.59 17.27 21.90
C TRP A 506 1.46 18.16 22.46
N GLU A 507 0.20 17.83 22.14
CA GLU A 507 -0.97 18.52 22.69
C GLU A 507 -1.35 18.09 24.12
N GLY A 508 -0.65 17.11 24.70
CA GLY A 508 -0.95 16.58 26.05
C GLY A 508 -2.18 15.65 26.11
N LYS A 509 -2.68 15.18 24.94
CA LYS A 509 -3.81 14.26 24.85
C LYS A 509 -3.40 12.79 25.05
N ALA A 510 -2.13 12.45 24.87
CA ALA A 510 -1.57 11.13 25.05
C ALA A 510 -0.28 11.17 25.86
N SER A 511 0.15 10.04 26.41
CA SER A 511 1.40 9.90 27.17
C SER A 511 2.51 9.26 26.33
N LEU A 512 3.76 9.62 26.63
CA LEU A 512 4.95 8.95 26.06
C LEU A 512 5.00 7.45 26.39
N SER A 513 4.35 7.02 27.49
CA SER A 513 4.27 5.62 27.88
C SER A 513 3.22 4.83 27.11
N ASP A 514 2.33 5.51 26.40
CA ASP A 514 1.28 4.83 25.63
C ASP A 514 1.91 4.08 24.47
N ASP A 515 1.84 2.75 24.50
CA ASP A 515 2.33 1.93 23.41
C ASP A 515 1.27 1.84 22.29
N ILE A 516 1.25 2.86 21.44
CA ILE A 516 0.34 2.90 20.29
C ILE A 516 0.63 1.80 19.24
N PHE A 517 1.80 1.17 19.35
CA PHE A 517 2.21 0.06 18.51
C PHE A 517 1.90 -1.29 19.18
N GLY A 518 1.29 -1.26 20.40
CA GLY A 518 0.98 -2.42 21.22
C GLY A 518 0.05 -3.42 20.56
N GLY A 519 0.62 -4.57 20.23
CA GLY A 519 -0.08 -5.76 19.76
C GLY A 519 0.90 -6.70 19.04
N LYS A 520 0.85 -7.99 19.31
CA LYS A 520 1.73 -9.02 18.71
C LYS A 520 1.67 -9.12 17.17
N LEU A 521 0.81 -8.34 16.52
CA LEU A 521 0.54 -8.39 15.07
C LEU A 521 1.20 -7.25 14.28
N TYR A 522 1.75 -6.22 14.95
CA TYR A 522 2.34 -5.07 14.27
C TYR A 522 3.64 -4.66 14.95
N ASN A 523 4.74 -4.96 14.29
CA ASN A 523 6.03 -4.37 14.64
C ASN A 523 6.31 -3.24 13.65
N PRO A 524 6.12 -1.96 14.04
CA PRO A 524 6.56 -0.85 13.20
C PRO A 524 8.07 -0.96 13.03
N ILE A 525 8.56 -0.35 11.96
CA ILE A 525 10.00 -0.26 11.70
C ILE A 525 10.67 0.30 12.97
N PRO A 526 11.51 -0.46 13.70
CA PRO A 526 12.02 -0.05 15.01
C PRO A 526 12.75 1.29 14.98
N PHE A 527 13.47 1.59 13.90
CA PHE A 527 14.08 2.91 13.73
C PHE A 527 13.05 4.04 13.78
N LEU A 528 11.93 3.90 13.06
CA LEU A 528 10.88 4.91 13.06
C LEU A 528 10.23 5.06 14.44
N ARG A 529 10.02 3.95 15.15
CA ARG A 529 9.52 3.96 16.52
C ARG A 529 10.48 4.71 17.46
N GLU A 530 11.77 4.42 17.41
CA GLU A 530 12.78 5.08 18.25
C GLU A 530 12.95 6.56 17.86
N LYS A 531 12.95 6.87 16.56
CA LYS A 531 12.98 8.26 16.06
C LYS A 531 11.76 9.06 16.57
N THR A 532 10.57 8.44 16.54
CA THR A 532 9.34 9.07 17.07
C THR A 532 9.45 9.35 18.57
N LYS A 533 9.88 8.38 19.38
CA LYS A 533 10.10 8.57 20.81
C LYS A 533 11.16 9.66 21.08
N ARG A 534 12.23 9.67 20.30
CA ARG A 534 13.28 10.68 20.45
C ARG A 534 12.78 12.09 20.12
N LEU A 535 11.93 12.23 19.08
CA LEU A 535 11.26 13.50 18.79
C LEU A 535 10.45 13.99 19.99
N LEU A 536 9.62 13.13 20.57
CA LEU A 536 8.78 13.48 21.72
C LEU A 536 9.61 13.87 22.96
N LEU A 537 10.75 13.21 23.19
CA LEU A 537 11.70 13.62 24.24
C LEU A 537 12.34 14.97 23.95
N LYS A 538 12.71 15.24 22.70
CA LYS A 538 13.28 16.54 22.28
C LYS A 538 12.26 17.66 22.49
N LEU A 539 11.01 17.47 22.11
CA LEU A 539 9.93 18.43 22.31
C LEU A 539 9.73 18.73 23.81
N LYS A 540 9.71 17.69 24.65
CA LYS A 540 9.59 17.85 26.10
C LYS A 540 10.77 18.61 26.74
N GLN A 541 11.97 18.48 26.18
CA GLN A 541 13.20 19.11 26.68
C GLN A 541 13.50 20.45 26.04
N GLY A 542 12.71 20.95 25.09
CA GLY A 542 13.01 22.13 24.30
C GLY A 542 14.30 21.98 23.45
N ASN A 543 14.66 20.76 23.07
CA ASN A 543 15.87 20.46 22.33
C ASN A 543 15.64 20.53 20.83
N THR A 544 16.16 21.56 20.16
CA THR A 544 16.00 21.86 18.74
C THR A 544 17.12 21.34 17.84
N LEU A 545 18.08 20.57 18.35
CA LEU A 545 19.14 19.98 17.52
C LEU A 545 18.50 19.13 16.40
N PRO A 546 19.00 19.21 15.14
CA PRO A 546 18.39 18.53 14.01
C PRO A 546 18.46 17.01 14.11
N PHE A 547 17.59 16.30 13.40
CA PHE A 547 17.82 14.89 13.10
C PHE A 547 18.88 14.76 12.02
N VAL A 548 19.90 13.91 12.26
CA VAL A 548 21.02 13.73 11.33
C VAL A 548 20.55 13.13 10.01
N SER A 549 19.56 12.20 10.07
CA SER A 549 19.03 11.48 8.92
C SER A 549 17.99 12.23 8.08
N THR A 550 17.63 13.46 8.42
CA THR A 550 16.61 14.22 7.66
C THR A 550 17.12 14.54 6.24
N PRO A 551 16.36 14.16 5.18
CA PRO A 551 16.79 14.38 3.80
C PRO A 551 16.94 15.86 3.43
N THR A 552 17.88 16.13 2.53
CA THR A 552 18.07 17.42 1.85
C THR A 552 17.73 17.34 0.36
N HIS A 553 17.55 16.12 -0.16
CA HIS A 553 17.24 15.83 -1.56
C HIS A 553 16.15 14.80 -1.66
N ARG A 554 15.30 14.93 -2.68
CA ARG A 554 14.33 13.89 -3.05
C ARG A 554 15.08 12.68 -3.66
N PRO A 555 14.60 11.46 -3.45
CA PRO A 555 13.46 11.08 -2.59
C PRO A 555 13.79 11.05 -1.09
N PHE A 556 15.06 10.80 -0.69
CA PHE A 556 15.47 10.64 0.71
C PHE A 556 16.98 10.82 0.93
N TYR A 557 17.68 11.49 0.01
CA TYR A 557 19.14 11.66 0.12
C TYR A 557 19.55 12.88 0.92
N ILE A 558 20.79 12.88 1.38
CA ILE A 558 21.38 13.93 2.22
C ILE A 558 22.67 14.44 1.60
N ASP A 559 22.84 15.76 1.56
CA ASP A 559 24.10 16.40 1.22
C ASP A 559 25.17 16.04 2.26
N PRO A 560 26.35 15.51 1.86
CA PRO A 560 27.39 15.13 2.79
C PRO A 560 27.89 16.28 3.70
N GLN A 561 27.90 17.52 3.21
CA GLN A 561 28.28 18.69 3.97
C GLN A 561 27.28 18.93 5.11
N VAL A 562 25.98 18.94 4.80
CA VAL A 562 24.90 19.14 5.78
C VAL A 562 24.87 18.03 6.82
N TYR A 563 25.16 16.78 6.43
CA TYR A 563 25.28 15.66 7.36
C TYR A 563 26.35 15.90 8.41
N LEU A 564 27.55 16.29 8.00
CA LEU A 564 28.67 16.61 8.91
C LEU A 564 28.35 17.81 9.78
N GLU A 565 27.76 18.85 9.24
CA GLU A 565 27.37 20.06 10.00
C GLU A 565 26.38 19.73 11.12
N ARG A 566 25.42 18.83 10.86
CA ARG A 566 24.46 18.38 11.89
C ARG A 566 25.18 17.66 13.03
N ILE A 567 26.13 16.79 12.72
CA ILE A 567 26.93 16.09 13.74
C ILE A 567 27.79 17.08 14.56
N ALA A 568 28.44 18.02 13.89
CA ALA A 568 29.22 19.07 14.56
C ALA A 568 28.37 19.95 15.50
N GLN A 569 27.08 20.21 15.15
CA GLN A 569 26.15 20.90 16.03
C GLN A 569 25.91 20.14 17.34
N TYR A 570 25.79 18.80 17.28
CA TYR A 570 25.66 17.97 18.48
C TYR A 570 26.92 18.04 19.34
N GLU A 571 28.13 17.93 18.77
CA GLU A 571 29.38 18.02 19.48
C GLU A 571 29.57 19.39 20.15
N LYS A 572 29.26 20.49 19.42
CA LYS A 572 29.28 21.85 19.96
C LYS A 572 28.31 22.02 21.13
N ALA A 573 27.18 21.34 21.13
CA ALA A 573 26.21 21.35 22.23
C ALA A 573 26.58 20.39 23.38
N GLY A 574 27.70 19.66 23.30
CA GLY A 574 28.10 18.66 24.28
C GLY A 574 27.12 17.47 24.37
N LYS A 575 26.44 17.14 23.25
CA LYS A 575 25.47 16.06 23.17
C LYS A 575 25.85 15.04 22.10
N THR A 576 25.39 13.81 22.24
CA THR A 576 25.58 12.75 21.26
C THR A 576 24.28 12.52 20.50
N PRO A 577 24.27 12.49 19.14
CA PRO A 577 23.10 12.11 18.38
C PRO A 577 22.77 10.62 18.58
N MET A 578 21.55 10.22 18.28
CA MET A 578 21.12 8.83 18.28
C MET A 578 21.94 8.05 17.23
N TRP A 579 22.56 6.93 17.60
CA TRP A 579 23.47 6.19 16.71
C TRP A 579 22.75 5.70 15.45
N GLU A 580 21.49 5.28 15.57
CA GLU A 580 20.67 4.84 14.45
C GLU A 580 20.44 5.98 13.45
N ASP A 581 20.25 7.20 13.96
CA ASP A 581 20.04 8.38 13.14
C ASP A 581 21.31 8.77 12.38
N VAL A 582 22.49 8.59 13.01
CA VAL A 582 23.80 8.77 12.38
C VAL A 582 24.03 7.76 11.27
N VAL A 583 23.71 6.49 11.51
CA VAL A 583 23.88 5.41 10.54
C VAL A 583 22.93 5.58 9.35
N VAL A 584 21.65 5.86 9.59
CA VAL A 584 20.69 6.11 8.51
C VAL A 584 21.08 7.35 7.72
N GLY A 585 21.57 8.41 8.39
CA GLY A 585 22.08 9.59 7.72
C GLY A 585 23.26 9.28 6.80
N LEU A 586 24.23 8.48 7.25
CA LEU A 586 25.35 8.00 6.44
C LEU A 586 24.88 7.21 5.20
N ASN A 587 23.93 6.30 5.39
CA ASN A 587 23.39 5.48 4.31
C ASN A 587 22.69 6.31 3.23
N ARG A 588 22.14 7.45 3.61
CA ARG A 588 21.42 8.39 2.73
C ARG A 588 22.31 9.42 2.06
N LEU A 589 23.63 9.42 2.33
CA LEU A 589 24.51 10.39 1.68
C LEU A 589 24.46 10.27 0.16
N LEU A 590 24.38 11.44 -0.50
CA LEU A 590 24.57 11.51 -1.94
C LEU A 590 25.96 10.96 -2.30
N PRO A 591 26.06 10.03 -3.26
CA PRO A 591 27.34 9.61 -3.77
C PRO A 591 27.93 10.73 -4.63
N SER A 592 28.87 11.45 -4.06
CA SER A 592 29.60 12.54 -4.68
C SER A 592 31.09 12.42 -4.38
N GLU A 593 31.91 13.12 -5.12
CA GLU A 593 33.31 13.28 -4.76
C GLU A 593 33.41 14.04 -3.42
N ILE A 594 34.27 13.56 -2.55
CA ILE A 594 34.48 14.16 -1.23
C ILE A 594 35.27 15.45 -1.43
N THR A 595 34.68 16.56 -1.03
CA THR A 595 35.28 17.87 -1.16
C THR A 595 36.30 18.15 -0.02
N GLU A 596 37.24 19.07 -0.23
CA GLU A 596 38.20 19.46 0.80
C GLU A 596 37.50 20.09 2.03
N ALA A 597 36.39 20.82 1.81
CA ALA A 597 35.59 21.37 2.91
C ALA A 597 34.99 20.27 3.79
N GLN A 598 34.50 19.19 3.19
CA GLN A 598 33.99 18.02 3.93
C GLN A 598 35.10 17.31 4.68
N LYS A 599 36.31 17.16 4.12
CA LYS A 599 37.46 16.59 4.80
C LYS A 599 37.87 17.43 6.03
N GLN A 600 37.96 18.75 5.88
CA GLN A 600 38.29 19.64 7.01
C GLN A 600 37.23 19.58 8.12
N LEU A 601 35.93 19.53 7.74
CA LEU A 601 34.88 19.41 8.72
C LEU A 601 34.91 18.04 9.42
N ALA A 602 35.09 16.95 8.70
CA ALA A 602 35.25 15.61 9.27
C ALA A 602 36.47 15.52 10.22
N LEU A 603 37.60 16.17 9.86
CA LEU A 603 38.81 16.25 10.71
C LEU A 603 38.54 17.00 12.03
N SER A 604 37.67 17.98 12.03
CA SER A 604 37.30 18.75 13.20
C SER A 604 36.41 18.02 14.20
N LEU A 605 35.79 16.92 13.81
CA LEU A 605 34.96 16.10 14.70
C LEU A 605 35.82 15.35 15.72
N THR A 606 35.37 15.31 16.97
CA THR A 606 36.09 14.70 18.11
C THR A 606 35.25 13.72 18.90
N GLY A 607 33.95 13.60 18.59
CA GLY A 607 33.01 12.75 19.30
C GLY A 607 33.17 11.25 18.96
N GLU A 608 32.34 10.44 19.57
CA GLU A 608 32.35 8.97 19.48
C GLU A 608 32.36 8.45 18.04
N TYR A 609 31.64 9.13 17.11
CA TYR A 609 31.52 8.72 15.71
C TYR A 609 32.63 9.28 14.82
N ALA A 610 33.43 10.21 15.30
CA ALA A 610 34.49 10.89 14.53
C ALA A 610 35.44 9.91 13.81
N PRO A 611 36.00 8.86 14.45
CA PRO A 611 36.93 7.94 13.75
C PRO A 611 36.34 7.27 12.51
N ALA A 612 35.10 6.80 12.60
CA ALA A 612 34.42 6.15 11.49
C ALA A 612 34.08 7.14 10.35
N LEU A 613 33.69 8.35 10.69
CA LEU A 613 33.41 9.40 9.71
C LEU A 613 34.68 9.94 9.07
N GLN A 614 35.75 10.12 9.83
CA GLN A 614 37.07 10.50 9.31
C GLN A 614 37.58 9.46 8.30
N TYR A 615 37.37 8.16 8.56
CA TYR A 615 37.66 7.09 7.59
C TYR A 615 36.79 7.23 6.34
N TYR A 616 35.46 7.41 6.50
CA TYR A 616 34.56 7.54 5.36
C TYR A 616 34.94 8.72 4.46
N PHE A 617 35.23 9.90 5.06
CA PHE A 617 35.61 11.12 4.36
C PHE A 617 37.11 11.21 3.99
N GLU A 618 37.86 10.12 4.08
CA GLU A 618 39.24 9.99 3.60
C GLU A 618 40.25 10.90 4.33
N VAL A 619 39.98 11.19 5.61
CA VAL A 619 40.87 11.94 6.47
C VAL A 619 41.76 11.00 7.28
N SER A 620 41.32 9.79 7.54
CA SER A 620 42.07 8.76 8.28
C SER A 620 41.93 7.39 7.59
N ASN A 621 42.98 6.57 7.68
CA ASN A 621 42.94 5.19 7.22
C ASN A 621 42.87 4.17 8.39
N ALA A 622 42.74 4.64 9.62
CA ALA A 622 42.72 3.79 10.80
C ALA A 622 41.30 3.25 11.04
N ILE A 623 41.19 1.94 11.20
CA ILE A 623 39.95 1.28 11.59
C ILE A 623 39.96 1.06 13.10
N ALA A 624 39.07 1.71 13.85
CA ALA A 624 39.01 1.67 15.31
C ALA A 624 37.59 1.26 15.76
N VAL A 625 37.26 -0.02 15.63
CA VAL A 625 35.93 -0.55 15.94
C VAL A 625 35.75 -0.72 17.44
N THR A 626 34.71 -0.13 18.02
CA THR A 626 34.22 -0.38 19.37
C THR A 626 32.86 -1.06 19.33
N ASP A 627 32.39 -1.63 20.43
CA ASP A 627 31.04 -2.23 20.47
C ASP A 627 29.94 -1.22 20.18
N ALA A 628 30.10 0.02 20.65
CA ALA A 628 29.16 1.12 20.43
C ALA A 628 29.15 1.60 18.97
N THR A 629 30.27 1.60 18.28
CA THR A 629 30.42 2.11 16.90
C THR A 629 30.44 1.01 15.83
N ARG A 630 30.36 -0.27 16.21
CA ARG A 630 30.50 -1.42 15.30
C ARG A 630 29.56 -1.37 14.11
N VAL A 631 28.28 -1.02 14.34
CA VAL A 631 27.27 -0.94 13.27
C VAL A 631 27.61 0.19 12.29
N LEU A 632 28.02 1.35 12.80
CA LEU A 632 28.48 2.47 11.98
C LEU A 632 29.70 2.08 11.13
N TRP A 633 30.70 1.45 11.75
CA TRP A 633 31.88 0.94 11.04
C TRP A 633 31.53 -0.07 9.97
N GLY A 634 30.65 -1.02 10.27
CA GLY A 634 30.16 -1.99 9.29
C GLY A 634 29.57 -1.31 8.06
N GLN A 635 28.84 -0.23 8.26
CA GLN A 635 28.23 0.52 7.16
C GLN A 635 29.26 1.37 6.41
N VAL A 636 30.16 2.05 7.12
CA VAL A 636 31.27 2.82 6.52
C VAL A 636 32.12 1.94 5.61
N LEU A 637 32.56 0.81 6.12
CA LEU A 637 33.42 -0.12 5.38
C LEU A 637 32.68 -0.71 4.16
N ARG A 638 31.42 -1.12 4.34
CA ARG A 638 30.60 -1.68 3.23
C ARG A 638 30.32 -0.65 2.13
N LEU A 639 30.09 0.62 2.48
CA LEU A 639 29.89 1.68 1.48
C LEU A 639 31.17 2.08 0.75
N LYS A 640 32.35 1.86 1.35
CA LYS A 640 33.66 2.07 0.71
C LYS A 640 34.08 0.89 -0.16
N ASP A 641 33.81 -0.32 0.27
CA ASP A 641 34.13 -1.54 -0.46
C ASP A 641 32.99 -2.57 -0.30
N ILE A 642 32.16 -2.67 -1.35
CA ILE A 642 31.00 -3.57 -1.37
C ILE A 642 31.40 -5.04 -1.24
N ASP A 643 32.55 -5.42 -1.79
CA ASP A 643 33.06 -6.79 -1.84
C ASP A 643 34.04 -7.11 -0.72
N GLY A 644 34.40 -6.09 0.08
CA GLY A 644 35.41 -6.18 1.12
C GLY A 644 35.13 -7.21 2.20
N LEU A 645 36.21 -7.76 2.76
CA LEU A 645 36.18 -8.59 3.97
C LEU A 645 36.77 -7.78 5.12
N PHE A 646 36.03 -7.65 6.20
CA PHE A 646 36.35 -6.80 7.34
C PHE A 646 36.41 -7.60 8.63
N PRO A 647 37.52 -8.36 8.89
CA PRO A 647 37.64 -9.17 10.10
C PRO A 647 37.57 -8.35 11.39
N GLU A 648 37.86 -7.06 11.35
CA GLU A 648 37.75 -6.12 12.49
C GLU A 648 36.33 -6.01 13.03
N LEU A 649 35.34 -6.36 12.22
CA LEU A 649 33.92 -6.37 12.61
C LEU A 649 33.51 -7.68 13.30
N GLU A 650 34.38 -8.71 13.32
CA GLU A 650 34.09 -9.99 13.95
C GLU A 650 33.83 -9.83 15.46
N ILE A 651 32.84 -10.54 15.97
CA ILE A 651 32.61 -10.66 17.41
C ILE A 651 32.93 -12.09 17.82
N PRO A 652 34.05 -12.32 18.51
CA PRO A 652 34.55 -13.65 18.82
C PRO A 652 33.56 -14.55 19.58
N GLN A 653 32.74 -13.93 20.44
CA GLN A 653 31.74 -14.67 21.24
C GLN A 653 30.45 -14.98 20.44
N LYS A 654 30.32 -14.50 19.22
CA LYS A 654 29.14 -14.68 18.39
C LYS A 654 29.54 -15.02 16.94
N PRO A 655 30.06 -16.21 16.68
CA PRO A 655 30.61 -16.58 15.36
C PRO A 655 29.59 -16.60 14.22
N ASN A 656 28.30 -16.48 14.54
CA ASN A 656 27.21 -16.44 13.54
C ASN A 656 27.00 -15.05 12.92
N LEU A 657 27.87 -14.05 13.20
CA LEU A 657 27.76 -12.67 12.73
C LEU A 657 28.53 -12.38 11.42
N GLN A 658 28.76 -13.38 10.64
CA GLN A 658 29.57 -13.28 9.41
C GLN A 658 29.00 -12.29 8.37
N GLY A 659 27.72 -11.89 8.49
CA GLY A 659 27.12 -10.92 7.60
C GLY A 659 27.67 -9.49 7.68
N LEU A 660 28.34 -9.10 8.79
CA LEU A 660 29.04 -7.82 8.88
C LEU A 660 30.44 -7.89 8.23
N VAL A 661 31.07 -9.05 8.33
CA VAL A 661 32.45 -9.26 7.89
C VAL A 661 32.58 -9.34 6.38
N GLY A 662 31.57 -9.83 5.68
CA GLY A 662 31.59 -10.03 4.23
C GLY A 662 30.31 -9.63 3.52
N PRO A 663 30.32 -9.58 2.17
CA PRO A 663 29.15 -9.26 1.38
C PRO A 663 28.06 -10.35 1.47
N PHE A 664 26.84 -9.99 1.08
CA PHE A 664 25.70 -10.90 1.06
C PHE A 664 25.76 -11.84 -0.16
N TYR A 665 26.52 -12.92 -0.08
CA TYR A 665 26.49 -13.99 -1.08
C TYR A 665 25.42 -15.02 -0.74
N LEU A 666 24.45 -15.19 -1.62
CA LEU A 666 23.43 -16.21 -1.50
C LEU A 666 23.90 -17.52 -2.14
N LYS A 667 24.06 -18.56 -1.31
CA LYS A 667 24.14 -19.92 -1.80
C LYS A 667 22.74 -20.51 -1.86
N TYR A 668 22.35 -21.01 -3.01
CA TYR A 668 21.03 -21.56 -3.24
C TYR A 668 21.09 -22.77 -4.16
N GLU A 669 20.08 -23.61 -4.04
CA GLU A 669 19.81 -24.73 -4.94
C GLU A 669 18.39 -24.62 -5.47
N VAL A 670 18.14 -25.19 -6.64
CA VAL A 670 16.79 -25.29 -7.20
C VAL A 670 16.35 -26.75 -7.09
N LYS A 671 15.34 -27.03 -6.23
CA LYS A 671 14.87 -28.39 -5.96
C LYS A 671 13.39 -28.55 -6.29
N PRO A 672 12.95 -29.74 -6.77
CA PRO A 672 11.54 -30.05 -6.95
C PRO A 672 10.83 -30.09 -5.60
N THR A 673 9.68 -29.42 -5.52
CA THR A 673 8.84 -29.35 -4.32
C THR A 673 7.38 -29.57 -4.72
N LYS A 674 6.63 -30.34 -3.92
CA LYS A 674 5.18 -30.51 -4.12
C LYS A 674 4.42 -29.40 -3.40
N ILE A 675 3.69 -28.55 -4.16
CA ILE A 675 2.82 -27.52 -3.63
C ILE A 675 1.41 -27.83 -4.11
N LYS A 676 0.46 -28.02 -3.19
CA LYS A 676 -0.95 -28.35 -3.51
C LYS A 676 -1.07 -29.49 -4.53
N GLY A 677 -0.20 -30.50 -4.43
CA GLY A 677 -0.17 -31.67 -5.32
C GLY A 677 0.53 -31.48 -6.67
N LEU A 678 0.99 -30.28 -7.00
CA LEU A 678 1.76 -29.98 -8.21
C LEU A 678 3.27 -29.96 -7.91
N GLU A 679 4.06 -30.63 -8.74
CA GLU A 679 5.52 -30.54 -8.68
C GLU A 679 5.99 -29.21 -9.31
N ARG A 680 6.71 -28.42 -8.51
CA ARG A 680 7.34 -27.18 -8.96
C ARG A 680 8.77 -27.10 -8.44
N ASN A 681 9.67 -26.53 -9.22
CA ASN A 681 11.02 -26.29 -8.78
C ASN A 681 11.09 -24.98 -8.00
N LYS A 682 11.68 -25.04 -6.80
CA LYS A 682 11.82 -23.90 -5.89
C LYS A 682 13.27 -23.59 -5.61
N ILE A 683 13.53 -22.32 -5.31
CA ILE A 683 14.79 -21.87 -4.74
C ILE A 683 14.81 -22.27 -3.27
N ILE A 684 15.83 -23.01 -2.87
CA ILE A 684 16.13 -23.37 -1.49
C ILE A 684 17.46 -22.72 -1.15
N LEU A 685 17.43 -21.80 -0.18
CA LEU A 685 18.64 -21.18 0.31
C LEU A 685 19.36 -22.12 1.27
N GLU A 686 20.69 -21.98 1.38
CA GLU A 686 21.52 -22.81 2.26
C GLU A 686 20.97 -22.81 3.70
N ASP A 687 20.93 -23.98 4.32
CA ASP A 687 20.47 -24.17 5.69
C ASP A 687 21.20 -23.21 6.65
N ASN A 688 20.44 -22.52 7.50
CA ASN A 688 20.88 -21.49 8.46
C ASN A 688 21.33 -20.15 7.85
N TRP A 689 21.04 -19.87 6.56
CA TRP A 689 21.32 -18.55 6.01
C TRP A 689 20.66 -17.44 6.84
N ASP A 690 19.41 -17.61 7.22
CA ASP A 690 18.65 -16.70 8.08
C ASP A 690 19.29 -16.50 9.46
N LYS A 691 19.82 -17.56 10.08
CA LYS A 691 20.52 -17.48 11.38
C LYS A 691 21.90 -16.82 11.25
N LYS A 692 22.59 -17.07 10.14
CA LYS A 692 23.93 -16.54 9.87
C LYS A 692 23.93 -15.06 9.57
N TYR A 693 22.87 -14.54 8.94
CA TYR A 693 22.74 -13.15 8.50
C TYR A 693 21.64 -12.38 9.25
N SER A 694 20.70 -13.04 9.95
CA SER A 694 19.58 -12.41 10.61
C SER A 694 19.94 -11.74 11.91
N THR A 695 20.99 -12.21 12.59
CA THR A 695 21.36 -11.73 13.93
C THR A 695 22.12 -10.41 13.92
N TYR A 696 22.69 -10.00 12.78
CA TYR A 696 23.47 -8.77 12.66
C TYR A 696 23.47 -8.16 11.25
N SER A 697 22.38 -8.22 10.56
CA SER A 697 22.25 -7.24 9.50
C SER A 697 21.96 -5.89 10.15
N LEU A 698 22.52 -4.82 9.63
CA LEU A 698 22.14 -3.45 9.96
C LEU A 698 20.62 -3.27 10.01
N TYR A 699 19.89 -4.05 9.23
CA TYR A 699 18.44 -4.09 9.21
C TYR A 699 17.81 -4.66 10.48
N ASN A 700 18.47 -5.59 11.21
CA ASN A 700 17.98 -6.07 12.51
C ASN A 700 18.18 -5.01 13.59
N ASP A 701 19.30 -4.32 13.58
CA ASP A 701 19.62 -3.29 14.57
C ASP A 701 18.85 -1.99 14.30
N LEU A 702 18.61 -1.65 13.04
CA LEU A 702 17.66 -0.61 12.63
C LEU A 702 16.21 -1.10 12.67
N GLY A 703 16.03 -2.37 12.99
CA GLY A 703 14.78 -2.97 13.32
C GLY A 703 13.94 -3.52 12.19
N ALA A 704 14.55 -3.89 11.11
CA ALA A 704 13.91 -4.68 10.07
C ALA A 704 13.76 -6.15 10.47
N ASN A 705 13.18 -6.43 11.64
CA ASN A 705 12.78 -7.77 12.02
C ASN A 705 11.54 -8.22 11.24
N TYR A 706 11.71 -8.48 9.96
CA TYR A 706 10.66 -9.04 9.10
C TYR A 706 10.25 -10.47 9.50
N TYR A 707 11.01 -11.15 10.36
CA TYR A 707 10.73 -12.52 10.80
C TYR A 707 9.53 -12.66 11.74
N ASN A 708 9.10 -11.60 12.40
CA ASN A 708 7.91 -11.63 13.25
C ASN A 708 6.65 -11.14 12.53
N VAL A 709 6.77 -10.76 11.27
CA VAL A 709 5.60 -10.51 10.44
C VAL A 709 5.11 -11.88 10.00
N SER A 710 4.02 -12.34 10.58
CA SER A 710 3.29 -13.53 10.12
C SER A 710 3.19 -13.46 8.58
N PRO A 711 3.31 -14.59 7.86
CA PRO A 711 3.06 -14.64 6.40
C PRO A 711 1.70 -14.07 5.99
N MET A 712 0.83 -13.78 6.97
CA MET A 712 -0.49 -13.19 6.79
C MET A 712 -0.52 -11.66 6.99
N SER A 713 0.57 -11.00 7.44
CA SER A 713 0.58 -9.55 7.53
C SER A 713 1.24 -8.97 6.28
N LYS A 714 0.44 -8.34 5.43
CA LYS A 714 0.89 -7.60 4.25
C LYS A 714 1.75 -6.42 4.71
N ALA A 715 2.99 -6.33 4.22
CA ALA A 715 3.73 -5.09 4.30
C ALA A 715 2.96 -4.03 3.50
N THR A 716 2.72 -2.88 4.09
CA THR A 716 2.11 -1.77 3.34
C THR A 716 3.13 -1.21 2.35
N ASP A 717 2.67 -0.58 1.28
CA ASP A 717 3.56 0.11 0.32
C ASP A 717 4.46 1.12 1.03
N GLU A 718 3.97 1.76 2.09
CA GLU A 718 4.72 2.71 2.93
C GLU A 718 5.86 2.04 3.70
N ASP A 719 5.61 0.83 4.23
CA ASP A 719 6.64 0.11 4.98
C ASP A 719 7.79 -0.29 4.05
N ILE A 720 7.49 -0.71 2.82
CA ILE A 720 8.49 -1.05 1.80
C ILE A 720 9.33 0.18 1.44
N ASP A 721 8.69 1.31 1.13
CA ASP A 721 9.37 2.54 0.74
C ASP A 721 10.26 3.08 1.87
N TYR A 722 9.75 3.07 3.11
CA TYR A 722 10.53 3.48 4.27
C TYR A 722 11.74 2.56 4.52
N GLN A 723 11.57 1.24 4.40
CA GLN A 723 12.65 0.26 4.54
C GLN A 723 13.76 0.51 3.51
N LEU A 724 13.40 0.70 2.25
CA LEU A 724 14.36 1.02 1.19
C LEU A 724 15.09 2.34 1.47
N SER A 725 14.40 3.32 2.07
CA SER A 725 14.98 4.61 2.41
C SER A 725 16.03 4.57 3.53
N LEU A 726 16.06 3.51 4.35
CA LEU A 726 17.03 3.39 5.47
C LEU A 726 18.47 3.11 5.00
N ASN A 727 18.61 2.40 3.87
CA ASN A 727 19.92 2.14 3.27
C ASN A 727 19.83 2.06 1.74
N PRO A 728 19.52 3.19 1.06
CA PRO A 728 19.28 3.19 -0.37
C PRO A 728 20.51 2.85 -1.22
N ARG A 729 21.70 2.90 -0.63
CA ARG A 729 22.97 2.61 -1.29
C ARG A 729 23.37 1.14 -1.19
N TYR A 730 22.79 0.36 -0.27
CA TYR A 730 23.11 -1.07 -0.10
C TYR A 730 21.91 -1.83 0.47
N ILE A 731 20.93 -2.14 -0.40
CA ILE A 731 19.65 -2.76 -0.02
C ILE A 731 19.64 -4.28 -0.09
N ASP A 732 20.76 -4.90 -0.49
CA ASP A 732 20.86 -6.34 -0.76
C ASP A 732 20.40 -7.21 0.41
N GLY A 733 20.78 -6.88 1.64
CA GLY A 733 20.37 -7.64 2.82
C GLY A 733 18.86 -7.68 2.99
N TRP A 734 18.17 -6.56 2.71
CA TRP A 734 16.71 -6.49 2.75
C TRP A 734 16.08 -7.30 1.61
N LEU A 735 16.60 -7.17 0.37
CA LEU A 735 16.11 -7.92 -0.79
C LEU A 735 16.29 -9.43 -0.62
N CYS A 736 17.40 -9.87 0.01
CA CYS A 736 17.61 -11.28 0.33
C CYS A 736 16.56 -11.82 1.30
N LYS A 737 16.25 -11.08 2.36
CA LYS A 737 15.18 -11.45 3.30
C LYS A 737 13.81 -11.45 2.62
N TYR A 738 13.55 -10.47 1.79
CA TYR A 738 12.33 -10.37 1.01
C TYR A 738 12.18 -11.58 0.07
N LEU A 739 13.23 -11.95 -0.66
CA LEU A 739 13.26 -13.14 -1.50
C LEU A 739 12.93 -14.42 -0.73
N LEU A 740 13.51 -14.62 0.46
CA LEU A 740 13.23 -15.79 1.31
C LEU A 740 11.77 -15.96 1.63
N THR A 741 11.11 -14.87 1.97
CA THR A 741 9.70 -14.87 2.34
C THR A 741 8.82 -15.20 1.13
N TYR A 742 9.16 -14.70 -0.05
CA TYR A 742 8.33 -14.78 -1.26
C TYR A 742 8.73 -15.89 -2.23
N ALA A 743 10.00 -16.29 -2.29
CA ALA A 743 10.42 -17.41 -3.15
C ALA A 743 9.77 -18.75 -2.78
N GLN A 744 9.28 -18.86 -1.55
CA GLN A 744 8.54 -20.04 -1.10
C GLN A 744 7.07 -20.08 -1.52
N GLY A 745 6.50 -18.97 -2.00
CA GLY A 745 5.07 -18.86 -2.28
C GLY A 745 4.68 -17.92 -3.42
N MET A 746 5.45 -17.85 -4.51
CA MET A 746 5.25 -16.93 -5.66
C MET A 746 3.90 -17.13 -6.40
N GLU A 747 2.78 -17.05 -5.71
CA GLU A 747 1.45 -17.04 -6.31
C GLU A 747 0.62 -15.86 -5.77
N GLY A 748 -0.11 -15.20 -6.66
CA GLY A 748 -1.12 -14.21 -6.28
C GLY A 748 -0.57 -12.91 -5.68
N GLU A 749 -0.76 -12.69 -4.40
CA GLU A 749 -0.45 -11.43 -3.71
C GLU A 749 1.05 -11.12 -3.63
N SER A 750 1.90 -12.12 -3.47
CA SER A 750 3.36 -11.94 -3.45
C SER A 750 3.92 -11.31 -4.72
N LEU A 751 3.30 -11.57 -5.89
CA LEU A 751 3.68 -10.91 -7.15
C LEU A 751 3.29 -9.42 -7.19
N THR A 752 2.30 -9.00 -6.43
CA THR A 752 1.91 -7.59 -6.33
C THR A 752 2.95 -6.80 -5.55
N GLU A 753 3.42 -7.34 -4.43
CA GLU A 753 4.49 -6.73 -3.62
C GLU A 753 5.82 -6.72 -4.38
N ALA A 754 6.19 -7.82 -5.06
CA ALA A 754 7.37 -7.84 -5.91
C ALA A 754 7.29 -6.77 -7.03
N THR A 755 6.11 -6.54 -7.61
CA THR A 755 5.89 -5.46 -8.58
C THR A 755 6.14 -4.10 -7.94
N ARG A 756 5.68 -3.88 -6.71
CA ARG A 756 5.91 -2.62 -5.99
C ARG A 756 7.39 -2.40 -5.68
N VAL A 757 8.08 -3.44 -5.20
CA VAL A 757 9.53 -3.36 -4.96
C VAL A 757 10.27 -3.01 -6.24
N MET A 758 10.00 -3.69 -7.35
CA MET A 758 10.66 -3.39 -8.64
C MET A 758 10.34 -1.99 -9.15
N SER A 759 9.11 -1.50 -8.92
CA SER A 759 8.75 -0.11 -9.25
C SER A 759 9.57 0.89 -8.46
N LEU A 760 9.76 0.68 -7.15
CA LEU A 760 10.56 1.58 -6.30
C LEU A 760 12.05 1.53 -6.65
N LEU A 761 12.59 0.34 -6.95
CA LEU A 761 13.97 0.19 -7.41
C LEU A 761 14.23 1.00 -8.69
N LEU A 762 13.29 0.94 -9.62
CA LEU A 762 13.37 1.67 -10.89
C LEU A 762 13.16 3.19 -10.68
N GLU A 763 12.13 3.58 -9.91
CA GLU A 763 11.77 4.98 -9.65
C GLU A 763 12.89 5.73 -8.94
N HIS A 764 13.48 5.11 -7.93
CA HIS A 764 14.55 5.73 -7.12
C HIS A 764 15.94 5.42 -7.61
N HIS A 765 16.08 4.68 -8.71
CA HIS A 765 17.36 4.24 -9.28
C HIS A 765 18.26 3.55 -8.24
N LEU A 766 17.69 2.71 -7.36
CA LEU A 766 18.44 2.05 -6.30
C LEU A 766 19.38 0.99 -6.87
N PRO A 767 20.67 0.98 -6.46
CA PRO A 767 21.62 -0.05 -6.87
C PRO A 767 21.35 -1.36 -6.13
N ILE A 768 21.66 -2.47 -6.79
CA ILE A 768 21.69 -3.81 -6.18
C ILE A 768 22.97 -4.51 -6.57
N TYR A 769 23.40 -5.42 -5.69
CA TYR A 769 24.66 -6.16 -5.82
C TYR A 769 24.39 -7.68 -5.77
N HIS A 770 25.26 -8.47 -5.18
CA HIS A 770 25.25 -9.93 -5.26
C HIS A 770 23.93 -10.58 -4.80
N GLY A 771 23.43 -10.22 -3.62
CA GLY A 771 22.24 -10.84 -3.05
C GLY A 771 20.94 -10.41 -3.74
N GLY A 772 20.86 -9.14 -4.13
CA GLY A 772 19.69 -8.56 -4.77
C GLY A 772 19.44 -9.11 -6.18
N TRP A 773 20.48 -9.47 -6.92
CA TRP A 773 20.33 -9.99 -8.28
C TRP A 773 19.54 -11.29 -8.38
N LEU A 774 19.54 -12.14 -7.36
CA LEU A 774 18.70 -13.35 -7.36
C LEU A 774 17.21 -12.99 -7.34
N MET A 775 16.83 -11.97 -6.57
CA MET A 775 15.45 -11.47 -6.58
C MET A 775 15.06 -10.93 -7.95
N VAL A 776 15.93 -10.12 -8.57
CA VAL A 776 15.68 -9.59 -9.92
C VAL A 776 15.52 -10.71 -10.94
N ALA A 777 16.35 -11.76 -10.86
CA ALA A 777 16.22 -12.94 -11.73
C ALA A 777 14.85 -13.62 -11.58
N THR A 778 14.34 -13.77 -10.36
CA THR A 778 13.00 -14.33 -10.13
C THR A 778 11.89 -13.43 -10.68
N CYS A 779 12.03 -12.10 -10.56
CA CYS A 779 11.07 -11.13 -11.09
C CYS A 779 11.04 -11.12 -12.63
N LEU A 780 12.20 -11.23 -13.29
CA LEU A 780 12.30 -11.35 -14.76
C LEU A 780 11.63 -12.63 -15.27
N LEU A 781 11.63 -13.70 -14.47
CA LEU A 781 11.04 -14.98 -14.82
C LEU A 781 9.62 -15.19 -14.26
N ALA A 782 9.02 -14.17 -13.65
CA ALA A 782 7.71 -14.24 -13.02
C ALA A 782 6.56 -14.53 -14.01
N GLU A 783 5.43 -15.03 -13.52
CA GLU A 783 4.24 -15.26 -14.35
C GLU A 783 3.63 -13.98 -14.88
N ARG A 784 3.59 -12.92 -14.07
CA ARG A 784 2.97 -11.64 -14.45
C ARG A 784 3.85 -10.87 -15.43
N LYS A 785 3.28 -10.56 -16.58
CA LYS A 785 4.00 -9.80 -17.63
C LYS A 785 4.43 -8.42 -17.16
N ASN A 786 3.58 -7.68 -16.45
CA ASN A 786 3.93 -6.35 -15.97
C ASN A 786 5.16 -6.34 -15.02
N LEU A 787 5.33 -7.39 -14.21
CA LEU A 787 6.52 -7.53 -13.37
C LEU A 787 7.77 -7.80 -14.20
N ARG A 788 7.67 -8.66 -15.24
CA ARG A 788 8.77 -8.88 -16.18
C ARG A 788 9.14 -7.61 -16.94
N ASP A 789 8.16 -6.84 -17.39
CA ASP A 789 8.37 -5.57 -18.10
C ASP A 789 9.13 -4.55 -17.21
N LEU A 790 8.68 -4.33 -15.97
CA LEU A 790 9.37 -3.45 -15.00
C LEU A 790 10.80 -3.93 -14.71
N THR A 791 10.97 -5.24 -14.57
CA THR A 791 12.29 -5.83 -14.31
C THR A 791 13.21 -5.65 -15.52
N THR A 792 12.68 -5.78 -16.72
CA THR A 792 13.40 -5.49 -17.96
C THR A 792 13.88 -4.04 -17.99
N GLU A 793 13.00 -3.08 -17.69
CA GLU A 793 13.37 -1.66 -17.63
C GLU A 793 14.48 -1.40 -16.59
N TYR A 794 14.41 -2.04 -15.43
CA TYR A 794 15.44 -1.92 -14.40
C TYR A 794 16.80 -2.50 -14.88
N ILE A 795 16.80 -3.65 -15.53
CA ILE A 795 18.04 -4.24 -16.11
C ILE A 795 18.64 -3.34 -17.19
N LEU A 796 17.79 -2.77 -18.07
CA LEU A 796 18.25 -1.84 -19.10
C LEU A 796 18.86 -0.57 -18.49
N LEU A 797 18.26 -0.04 -17.43
CA LEU A 797 18.79 1.10 -16.68
C LEU A 797 20.17 0.77 -16.05
N SER A 798 20.31 -0.40 -15.44
CA SER A 798 21.57 -0.88 -14.84
C SER A 798 22.68 -1.01 -15.90
N LEU A 799 22.37 -1.58 -17.06
CA LEU A 799 23.30 -1.67 -18.18
C LEU A 799 23.72 -0.30 -18.76
N GLN A 800 22.81 0.66 -18.80
CA GLN A 800 23.11 2.04 -19.19
C GLN A 800 24.08 2.71 -18.24
N ARG A 801 23.94 2.48 -16.93
CA ARG A 801 24.86 2.97 -15.90
C ARG A 801 26.25 2.29 -15.97
N GLY A 802 26.39 1.23 -16.74
CA GLY A 802 27.63 0.48 -16.86
C GLY A 802 27.84 -0.56 -15.74
N GLU A 803 26.79 -0.94 -15.05
CA GLU A 803 26.87 -1.98 -14.00
C GLU A 803 27.20 -3.34 -14.62
N THR A 804 28.03 -4.12 -13.89
CA THR A 804 28.38 -5.49 -14.28
C THR A 804 27.31 -6.45 -13.75
N LEU A 805 26.57 -7.10 -14.65
CA LEU A 805 25.43 -7.96 -14.30
C LEU A 805 25.78 -9.46 -14.34
N THR A 806 27.02 -9.85 -14.04
CA THR A 806 27.48 -11.25 -14.10
C THR A 806 26.64 -12.16 -13.19
N TYR A 807 26.42 -11.75 -11.93
CA TYR A 807 25.60 -12.54 -10.97
C TYR A 807 24.15 -12.70 -11.41
N LEU A 808 23.59 -11.67 -12.02
CA LEU A 808 22.24 -11.75 -12.58
C LEU A 808 22.19 -12.74 -13.75
N ALA A 809 23.16 -12.69 -14.65
CA ALA A 809 23.24 -13.61 -15.78
C ALA A 809 23.39 -15.08 -15.32
N GLU A 810 24.25 -15.34 -14.34
CA GLU A 810 24.43 -16.66 -13.72
C GLU A 810 23.15 -17.14 -13.04
N ALA A 811 22.48 -16.27 -12.28
CA ALA A 811 21.23 -16.59 -11.59
C ALA A 811 20.13 -16.96 -12.61
N ILE A 812 19.92 -16.15 -13.66
CA ILE A 812 18.93 -16.45 -14.70
C ILE A 812 19.26 -17.77 -15.40
N GLY A 813 20.51 -17.98 -15.81
CA GLY A 813 20.96 -19.21 -16.47
C GLY A 813 20.71 -20.44 -15.60
N THR A 814 21.03 -20.35 -14.30
CA THR A 814 20.81 -21.43 -13.32
C THR A 814 19.33 -21.74 -13.15
N LEU A 815 18.49 -20.71 -12.95
CA LEU A 815 17.04 -20.87 -12.78
C LEU A 815 16.39 -21.52 -14.01
N LEU A 816 16.80 -21.12 -15.21
CA LEU A 816 16.28 -21.68 -16.46
C LEU A 816 16.74 -23.14 -16.68
N ALA A 817 18.01 -23.45 -16.41
CA ALA A 817 18.54 -24.81 -16.54
C ALA A 817 17.85 -25.80 -15.60
N HIS A 818 17.53 -25.37 -14.38
CA HIS A 818 16.81 -26.18 -13.38
C HIS A 818 15.30 -26.06 -13.48
N LYS A 819 14.75 -25.54 -14.57
CA LYS A 819 13.30 -25.47 -14.85
C LYS A 819 12.50 -24.74 -13.77
N TYR A 820 13.09 -23.73 -13.14
CA TYR A 820 12.38 -22.86 -12.20
C TYR A 820 11.22 -22.12 -12.88
N ALA A 821 11.46 -21.67 -14.11
CA ALA A 821 10.46 -21.03 -14.95
C ALA A 821 10.58 -21.49 -16.42
N PRO A 822 9.53 -21.38 -17.24
CA PRO A 822 9.59 -21.62 -18.68
C PRO A 822 10.58 -20.67 -19.38
N ILE A 823 11.45 -21.19 -20.24
CA ILE A 823 12.40 -20.41 -21.06
C ILE A 823 11.65 -19.33 -21.89
N ALA A 824 10.42 -19.60 -22.29
CA ALA A 824 9.59 -18.64 -23.04
C ALA A 824 9.50 -17.25 -22.37
N ARG A 825 9.54 -17.17 -21.03
CA ARG A 825 9.53 -15.90 -20.32
C ARG A 825 10.80 -15.07 -20.49
N PHE A 826 11.93 -15.73 -20.61
CA PHE A 826 13.22 -15.06 -20.90
C PHE A 826 13.37 -14.71 -22.38
N ILE A 827 12.75 -15.48 -23.28
CA ILE A 827 12.76 -15.17 -24.73
C ILE A 827 12.15 -13.80 -24.99
N GLU A 828 11.18 -13.35 -24.21
CA GLU A 828 10.61 -11.99 -24.30
C GLU A 828 11.70 -10.90 -24.13
N PHE A 829 12.68 -11.14 -23.24
CA PHE A 829 13.84 -10.26 -23.08
C PHE A 829 14.85 -10.38 -24.23
N LEU A 830 15.03 -11.60 -24.78
CA LEU A 830 15.92 -11.83 -25.92
C LEU A 830 15.40 -11.19 -27.22
N ASP A 831 14.09 -11.18 -27.40
CA ASP A 831 13.42 -10.64 -28.59
C ASP A 831 13.35 -9.09 -28.59
N LEU A 832 13.93 -8.42 -27.56
CA LEU A 832 14.00 -6.96 -27.55
C LEU A 832 14.78 -6.45 -28.77
N PRO A 833 14.20 -5.54 -29.57
CA PRO A 833 14.89 -4.95 -30.73
C PRO A 833 16.00 -4.02 -30.25
N THR A 834 17.20 -4.54 -30.09
CA THR A 834 18.33 -3.74 -29.61
C THR A 834 19.57 -3.91 -30.50
N ARG A 835 20.26 -2.77 -30.77
CA ARG A 835 21.60 -2.73 -31.32
C ARG A 835 22.67 -2.49 -30.25
N ASN A 836 22.24 -2.26 -29.00
CA ASN A 836 23.15 -1.96 -27.88
C ASN A 836 24.06 -3.16 -27.58
N PRO A 837 25.40 -3.03 -27.68
CA PRO A 837 26.34 -4.12 -27.47
C PRO A 837 26.31 -4.64 -26.00
N LYS A 838 26.04 -3.78 -25.01
CA LYS A 838 25.95 -4.19 -23.59
C LYS A 838 24.77 -5.13 -23.35
N ILE A 839 23.62 -4.87 -23.99
CA ILE A 839 22.44 -5.74 -23.86
C ILE A 839 22.73 -7.09 -24.53
N LYS A 840 23.33 -7.10 -25.71
CA LYS A 840 23.74 -8.34 -26.39
C LYS A 840 24.76 -9.14 -25.59
N ALA A 841 25.74 -8.47 -24.99
CA ALA A 841 26.72 -9.13 -24.11
C ALA A 841 26.05 -9.76 -22.90
N PHE A 842 25.10 -9.09 -22.27
CA PHE A 842 24.33 -9.64 -21.15
C PHE A 842 23.49 -10.85 -21.58
N GLN A 843 22.76 -10.74 -22.71
CA GLN A 843 21.98 -11.86 -23.26
C GLN A 843 22.85 -13.09 -23.51
N LYS A 844 24.04 -12.90 -24.08
CA LYS A 844 25.03 -13.95 -24.34
C LYS A 844 25.54 -14.57 -23.02
N ALA A 845 25.85 -13.76 -22.02
CA ALA A 845 26.31 -14.24 -20.70
C ALA A 845 25.27 -15.13 -20.02
N VAL A 846 23.98 -14.83 -20.14
CA VAL A 846 22.91 -15.70 -19.62
C VAL A 846 22.92 -17.06 -20.32
N VAL A 847 23.09 -17.11 -21.64
CA VAL A 847 23.13 -18.37 -22.39
C VAL A 847 24.39 -19.18 -22.06
N GLU A 848 25.52 -18.51 -21.90
CA GLU A 848 26.79 -19.15 -21.48
C GLU A 848 26.65 -19.76 -20.07
N ALA A 849 26.00 -19.09 -19.13
CA ALA A 849 25.74 -19.64 -17.80
C ALA A 849 24.72 -20.80 -17.82
N TYR A 850 23.74 -20.76 -18.71
CA TYR A 850 22.71 -21.79 -18.86
C TYR A 850 23.25 -23.12 -19.44
N LEU A 851 24.08 -23.06 -20.47
CA LEU A 851 24.47 -24.23 -21.29
C LEU A 851 25.10 -25.36 -20.47
N PRO A 852 26.16 -25.15 -19.66
CA PRO A 852 26.82 -26.22 -18.93
C PRO A 852 25.91 -26.94 -17.93
N LEU A 853 24.92 -26.20 -17.38
CA LEU A 853 23.96 -26.71 -16.40
C LEU A 853 22.86 -27.50 -17.10
N ALA A 854 22.40 -27.02 -18.26
CA ALA A 854 21.36 -27.69 -19.04
C ALA A 854 21.86 -29.01 -19.66
N GLU A 855 23.14 -29.09 -20.03
CA GLU A 855 23.75 -30.31 -20.56
C GLU A 855 23.78 -31.46 -19.55
N LYS A 856 23.88 -31.13 -18.27
CA LYS A 856 23.85 -32.09 -17.15
C LYS A 856 22.46 -32.61 -16.82
N GLN A 857 21.41 -32.06 -17.41
CA GLN A 857 20.02 -32.48 -17.15
C GLN A 857 19.63 -33.63 -18.08
N ASP A 858 19.02 -34.69 -17.55
CA ASP A 858 18.51 -35.84 -18.30
C ASP A 858 17.49 -35.43 -19.38
N LYS A 859 16.64 -34.45 -19.04
CA LYS A 859 15.67 -33.88 -19.95
C LYS A 859 15.83 -32.37 -20.04
N LYS A 860 16.17 -31.88 -21.23
CA LYS A 860 16.37 -30.46 -21.47
C LYS A 860 15.04 -29.67 -21.32
N PRO A 861 15.11 -28.42 -20.83
CA PRO A 861 13.93 -27.55 -20.74
C PRO A 861 13.26 -27.31 -22.10
N THR A 862 11.94 -27.11 -22.12
CA THR A 862 11.20 -26.71 -23.32
C THR A 862 11.76 -25.38 -23.88
N ASN A 863 11.88 -25.26 -25.19
CA ASN A 863 12.50 -24.11 -25.89
C ASN A 863 14.03 -24.00 -25.74
N HIS A 864 14.72 -25.04 -25.26
CA HIS A 864 16.18 -25.09 -25.20
C HIS A 864 16.87 -24.68 -26.53
N LYS A 865 16.42 -25.23 -27.66
CA LYS A 865 16.97 -24.94 -28.99
C LYS A 865 16.86 -23.45 -29.36
N LYS A 866 15.75 -22.78 -28.98
CA LYS A 866 15.56 -21.35 -29.21
C LYS A 866 16.57 -20.52 -28.40
N LEU A 867 16.76 -20.88 -27.13
CA LEU A 867 17.70 -20.16 -26.26
C LEU A 867 19.16 -20.29 -26.76
N VAL A 868 19.55 -21.51 -27.17
CA VAL A 868 20.90 -21.76 -27.69
C VAL A 868 21.19 -21.03 -29.01
N ALA A 869 20.17 -20.86 -29.86
CA ALA A 869 20.32 -20.12 -31.11
C ALA A 869 20.77 -18.66 -30.94
N PHE A 870 20.58 -18.06 -29.75
CA PHE A 870 21.08 -16.71 -29.43
C PHE A 870 22.58 -16.68 -29.06
N SER A 871 23.22 -17.82 -28.85
CA SER A 871 24.66 -17.90 -28.59
C SER A 871 25.53 -17.96 -29.85
N CYS A 872 24.93 -18.22 -30.99
CA CYS A 872 25.56 -18.22 -32.30
C CYS A 872 25.33 -16.86 -33.01
#